data_615e5efbc8815b7c2752a4ba6364e1c6
#
_entry.id   615e5efbc8815b7c2752a4ba6364e1c6
#
_cell.length_a   1.000
_cell.length_b   1.000
_cell.length_c   1.000
_cell.angle_alpha   90.00
_cell.angle_beta   90.00
_cell.angle_gamma   90.00
#
_symmetry.space_group_name_H-M   'P 1'
#
loop_
_entity.id
_entity.type
_entity.pdbx_description
1 polymer ?
#
loop_
_entity_poly.entity_id
_entity_poly.type
_entity_poly.pdbx_seq_one_letter_code
_entity_poly.pdbx_strand_id
1 'polypeptide(L)'
;MRKLLFVFATMLAFTAMGQTQQPNKNSKCDAVSQIELQRAAQAKDGNEQVRLIAKVSSSFNAQTFAKQGIVVGAKAGNIVTLRVPLAKMWMVDNSAEVLQYTVSEKVFPLLNRTRTDTRTDSVQEGLGLPQAYTGKDVIIGITDWGFDYKHPNFNNNGQDNRRLLQAWDQFRLSGPAPEGFDYGTVFTNRHDLLQAECDTAGLYGYATHGTHVAGISAGRGIDNNYIGQAPYANLLFASFHLDLASWMDAVHWMHNVAKQEGKRLVINNSWGMYTLGPIDGTSLASQAINNWSDSGIVFVVSAGNCGNDYFHLSKTFTPSGNDTLRSLADYYGYQENGENIVLWGEEGKNFELSFAMVRGTDSVCYTWVSTADGDRYIDSALYAGETRMPFRITIEQANIFNNRPHMLLNVDKNANYKIHIAVTAQSGTVHVWNLANLDNGAGNMGGEFTRGNSLDYTRGDNEYSVGEPACAEACIAVAAHMADSKKPDGTPEPGMLAGFSSHGPIIDGRHKPEISAPGVNVVSSLNSHTTEVYTAVMTYSYAGREYKWAKMSGTSMSGPAVTGIVALMLEANPNMSPAQVKEILCSTARNDEQTGPLHARDSISNTWGWGKADALAAVNEALAHVDIAEADESWFAKSLQVYPNPAANQVTVLTGRHTPEMVTIYNINGSVVKSQSITMEGVIDITTLPHGVYVVKCGARNARLIH
;
A
#
# COMPACT_ATOMS: atom_id res chain seq x y z
N MET A 1 -24.84 -51.11 40.69
CA MET A 1 -23.81 -50.21 41.27
C MET A 1 -22.54 -50.03 40.45
N ARG A 2 -22.16 -50.84 39.45
CA ARG A 2 -20.95 -50.65 38.61
C ARG A 2 -21.12 -49.70 37.38
N LYS A 3 -22.35 -49.36 37.04
CA LYS A 3 -22.59 -48.42 35.92
C LYS A 3 -22.68 -46.94 36.32
N LEU A 4 -22.85 -46.65 37.62
CA LEU A 4 -22.89 -45.26 38.13
C LEU A 4 -21.48 -44.68 38.42
N LEU A 5 -20.45 -45.53 38.64
CA LEU A 5 -19.09 -45.07 38.86
C LEU A 5 -18.38 -44.64 37.59
N PHE A 6 -18.80 -45.11 36.41
CA PHE A 6 -18.17 -44.74 35.12
C PHE A 6 -18.66 -43.38 34.59
N VAL A 7 -19.88 -42.96 34.99
CA VAL A 7 -20.42 -41.65 34.59
C VAL A 7 -19.82 -40.52 35.45
N PHE A 8 -19.49 -40.81 36.72
CA PHE A 8 -18.84 -39.83 37.59
C PHE A 8 -17.34 -39.58 37.25
N ALA A 9 -16.63 -40.62 36.75
CA ALA A 9 -15.23 -40.49 36.34
C ALA A 9 -15.10 -39.75 35.02
N THR A 10 -16.07 -39.84 34.11
CA THR A 10 -16.09 -39.07 32.86
C THR A 10 -16.53 -37.62 33.04
N MET A 11 -17.39 -37.31 34.02
CA MET A 11 -17.71 -35.90 34.33
C MET A 11 -16.60 -35.16 35.08
N LEU A 12 -15.78 -35.87 35.89
CA LEU A 12 -14.60 -35.24 36.51
C LEU A 12 -13.43 -34.99 35.54
N ALA A 13 -13.37 -35.72 34.43
CA ALA A 13 -12.37 -35.47 33.37
C ALA A 13 -12.73 -34.28 32.46
N PHE A 14 -14.02 -33.95 32.33
CA PHE A 14 -14.45 -32.79 31.52
C PHE A 14 -14.40 -31.43 32.26
N THR A 15 -14.40 -31.44 33.61
CA THR A 15 -14.27 -30.22 34.43
C THR A 15 -12.81 -29.80 34.64
N ALA A 16 -11.83 -30.63 34.27
CA ALA A 16 -10.40 -30.30 34.37
C ALA A 16 -9.83 -29.59 33.10
N MET A 17 -10.61 -29.46 32.01
CA MET A 17 -10.15 -28.79 30.77
C MET A 17 -10.57 -27.33 30.66
N GLY A 18 -11.05 -26.69 31.71
CA GLY A 18 -11.59 -25.34 31.66
C GLY A 18 -11.04 -24.34 32.68
N GLN A 19 -9.95 -24.65 33.39
CA GLN A 19 -9.27 -23.63 34.20
C GLN A 19 -8.15 -22.95 33.40
N THR A 20 -8.47 -21.84 32.77
CA THR A 20 -7.48 -20.82 32.38
C THR A 20 -6.83 -20.36 33.70
N GLN A 21 -5.63 -20.87 34.00
CA GLN A 21 -4.82 -20.32 35.08
C GLN A 21 -4.48 -18.86 34.70
N GLN A 22 -4.98 -17.91 35.47
CA GLN A 22 -4.59 -16.51 35.33
C GLN A 22 -3.07 -16.39 35.56
N PRO A 23 -2.37 -15.51 34.80
CA PRO A 23 -0.96 -15.29 34.99
C PRO A 23 -0.66 -14.94 36.46
N ASN A 24 0.34 -15.57 37.03
CA ASN A 24 0.73 -15.31 38.44
C ASN A 24 1.28 -13.90 38.55
N LYS A 25 0.57 -12.97 39.17
CA LYS A 25 0.94 -11.56 39.34
C LYS A 25 2.29 -11.35 40.08
N ASN A 26 2.83 -12.37 40.71
CA ASN A 26 4.11 -12.34 41.41
C ASN A 26 5.26 -13.01 40.64
N SER A 27 5.05 -13.36 39.38
CA SER A 27 6.09 -13.97 38.55
C SER A 27 7.17 -12.94 38.18
N LYS A 28 8.42 -13.37 38.16
CA LYS A 28 9.57 -12.57 37.68
C LYS A 28 9.65 -12.49 36.16
N CYS A 29 8.84 -13.25 35.43
CA CYS A 29 8.77 -13.22 33.98
C CYS A 29 7.44 -12.67 33.46
N ASP A 30 7.46 -12.17 32.23
CA ASP A 30 6.26 -11.68 31.54
C ASP A 30 5.30 -12.82 31.17
N ALA A 31 4.06 -12.47 30.77
CA ALA A 31 3.01 -13.43 30.48
C ALA A 31 3.34 -14.36 29.30
N VAL A 32 4.06 -13.85 28.28
CA VAL A 32 4.47 -14.64 27.12
C VAL A 32 5.48 -15.71 27.55
N SER A 33 6.49 -15.32 28.32
CA SER A 33 7.47 -16.26 28.90
C SER A 33 6.83 -17.34 29.78
N GLN A 34 5.75 -17.01 30.54
CA GLN A 34 5.02 -18.00 31.32
C GLN A 34 4.36 -19.06 30.44
N ILE A 35 3.75 -18.64 29.31
CA ILE A 35 3.13 -19.55 28.34
C ILE A 35 4.20 -20.46 27.71
N GLU A 36 5.33 -19.90 27.29
CA GLU A 36 6.43 -20.68 26.68
C GLU A 36 7.03 -21.70 27.65
N LEU A 37 7.20 -21.34 28.93
CA LEU A 37 7.65 -22.28 29.97
C LEU A 37 6.64 -23.40 30.22
N GLN A 38 5.34 -23.11 30.19
CA GLN A 38 4.29 -24.12 30.31
C GLN A 38 4.29 -25.08 29.10
N ARG A 39 4.47 -24.57 27.90
CA ARG A 39 4.60 -25.39 26.68
C ARG A 39 5.83 -26.30 26.72
N ALA A 40 7.00 -25.75 27.12
CA ALA A 40 8.21 -26.52 27.30
C ALA A 40 8.02 -27.65 28.34
N ALA A 41 7.35 -27.37 29.44
CA ALA A 41 7.05 -28.36 30.46
C ALA A 41 6.09 -29.50 30.00
N GLN A 42 5.26 -29.23 29.00
CA GLN A 42 4.33 -30.22 28.42
C GLN A 42 5.00 -31.10 27.35
N ALA A 43 6.10 -30.65 26.75
CA ALA A 43 6.78 -31.36 25.65
C ALA A 43 7.56 -32.62 26.04
N LYS A 44 7.54 -33.04 27.31
CA LYS A 44 8.07 -34.30 27.87
C LYS A 44 9.57 -34.60 27.65
N ASP A 45 10.37 -33.65 27.21
CA ASP A 45 11.82 -33.83 27.13
C ASP A 45 12.50 -33.21 28.37
N GLY A 46 12.78 -33.99 29.38
CA GLY A 46 13.35 -33.54 30.67
C GLY A 46 14.75 -32.94 30.60
N ASN A 47 15.37 -32.94 29.43
CA ASN A 47 16.69 -32.39 29.17
C ASN A 47 16.66 -31.03 28.43
N GLU A 48 15.49 -30.47 28.18
CA GLU A 48 15.34 -29.20 27.46
C GLU A 48 15.99 -28.05 28.26
N GLN A 49 16.83 -27.28 27.57
CA GLN A 49 17.45 -26.07 28.13
C GLN A 49 16.67 -24.82 27.65
N VAL A 50 16.21 -24.05 28.62
CA VAL A 50 15.56 -22.75 28.34
C VAL A 50 16.64 -21.66 28.30
N ARG A 51 16.57 -20.81 27.30
CA ARG A 51 17.43 -19.62 27.18
C ARG A 51 16.67 -18.41 27.70
N LEU A 52 17.29 -17.66 28.62
CA LEU A 52 16.71 -16.49 29.24
C LEU A 52 17.59 -15.25 29.02
N ILE A 53 16.94 -14.10 28.95
CA ILE A 53 17.57 -12.81 29.19
C ILE A 53 17.07 -12.35 30.57
N ALA A 54 17.97 -12.14 31.52
CA ALA A 54 17.62 -11.83 32.88
C ALA A 54 18.24 -10.49 33.34
N LYS A 55 17.45 -9.71 34.07
CA LYS A 55 17.92 -8.57 34.83
C LYS A 55 18.32 -9.06 36.22
N VAL A 56 19.54 -8.74 36.61
CA VAL A 56 20.11 -9.23 37.88
C VAL A 56 20.48 -8.09 38.83
N SER A 57 20.53 -8.42 40.10
CA SER A 57 20.97 -7.47 41.15
C SER A 57 22.48 -7.24 41.12
N SER A 58 22.93 -6.25 41.87
CA SER A 58 24.39 -5.98 42.04
C SER A 58 25.12 -7.10 42.78
N SER A 59 24.40 -7.95 43.52
CA SER A 59 24.94 -9.11 44.24
C SER A 59 25.06 -10.37 43.38
N PHE A 60 24.66 -10.33 42.12
CA PHE A 60 24.63 -11.49 41.24
C PHE A 60 26.01 -12.10 41.05
N ASN A 61 26.11 -13.40 41.41
CA ASN A 61 27.35 -14.17 41.31
C ASN A 61 27.18 -15.32 40.28
N ALA A 62 27.77 -15.13 39.09
CA ALA A 62 27.70 -16.12 38.00
C ALA A 62 28.22 -17.51 38.40
N GLN A 63 29.21 -17.59 39.29
CA GLN A 63 29.78 -18.89 39.74
C GLN A 63 28.75 -19.69 40.57
N THR A 64 27.89 -19.02 41.32
CA THR A 64 26.84 -19.69 42.12
C THR A 64 25.87 -20.43 41.19
N PHE A 65 25.47 -19.80 40.09
CA PHE A 65 24.59 -20.38 39.06
C PHE A 65 25.32 -21.51 38.29
N ALA A 66 26.58 -21.29 37.92
CA ALA A 66 27.37 -22.28 37.21
C ALA A 66 27.55 -23.59 37.99
N LYS A 67 27.77 -23.53 39.33
CA LYS A 67 27.84 -24.70 40.21
C LYS A 67 26.53 -25.50 40.22
N GLN A 68 25.44 -24.87 39.89
CA GLN A 68 24.12 -25.51 39.79
C GLN A 68 23.81 -26.01 38.37
N GLY A 69 24.76 -25.91 37.45
CA GLY A 69 24.59 -26.32 36.05
C GLY A 69 23.75 -25.35 35.20
N ILE A 70 23.62 -24.11 35.66
CA ILE A 70 23.04 -23.00 34.87
C ILE A 70 24.20 -22.27 34.22
N VAL A 71 24.18 -22.18 32.89
CA VAL A 71 25.24 -21.50 32.16
C VAL A 71 24.93 -20.02 32.07
N VAL A 72 25.81 -19.19 32.61
CA VAL A 72 25.75 -17.73 32.46
C VAL A 72 26.58 -17.34 31.24
N GLY A 73 25.90 -16.65 30.30
CA GLY A 73 26.53 -16.22 29.05
C GLY A 73 26.96 -14.76 29.06
N ALA A 74 26.49 -13.97 28.08
CA ALA A 74 26.85 -12.55 27.96
C ALA A 74 26.30 -11.72 29.13
N LYS A 75 27.07 -10.66 29.46
CA LYS A 75 26.71 -9.68 30.50
C LYS A 75 26.83 -8.26 29.94
N ALA A 76 25.71 -7.54 29.98
CA ALA A 76 25.66 -6.12 29.62
C ALA A 76 25.10 -5.33 30.81
N GLY A 77 25.96 -4.74 31.61
CA GLY A 77 25.59 -4.09 32.88
C GLY A 77 24.94 -5.07 33.86
N ASN A 78 23.67 -4.86 34.15
CA ASN A 78 22.84 -5.75 34.99
C ASN A 78 21.92 -6.70 34.18
N ILE A 79 22.14 -6.82 32.89
CA ILE A 79 21.43 -7.79 32.02
C ILE A 79 22.39 -8.92 31.70
N VAL A 80 21.95 -10.16 31.87
CA VAL A 80 22.73 -11.38 31.59
C VAL A 80 21.92 -12.36 30.76
N THR A 81 22.58 -13.19 29.99
CA THR A 81 21.93 -14.34 29.35
C THR A 81 22.18 -15.60 30.20
N LEU A 82 21.12 -16.41 30.36
CA LEU A 82 21.19 -17.67 31.10
C LEU A 82 20.72 -18.82 30.20
N ARG A 83 21.37 -20.00 30.32
CA ARG A 83 20.87 -21.26 29.79
C ARG A 83 20.58 -22.16 30.98
N VAL A 84 19.29 -22.43 31.18
CA VAL A 84 18.77 -23.07 32.38
C VAL A 84 18.11 -24.39 31.99
N PRO A 85 18.53 -25.53 32.56
CA PRO A 85 17.74 -26.75 32.40
C PRO A 85 16.31 -26.53 32.90
N LEU A 86 15.31 -26.93 32.14
CA LEU A 86 13.91 -26.69 32.48
C LEU A 86 13.54 -27.15 33.90
N ALA A 87 14.06 -28.30 34.31
CA ALA A 87 13.88 -28.82 35.65
C ALA A 87 14.49 -27.94 36.77
N LYS A 88 15.31 -26.95 36.41
CA LYS A 88 15.98 -26.02 37.33
C LYS A 88 15.45 -24.58 37.26
N MET A 89 14.40 -24.33 36.51
CA MET A 89 13.78 -23.00 36.40
C MET A 89 13.37 -22.44 37.76
N TRP A 90 12.94 -23.30 38.69
CA TRP A 90 12.59 -22.91 40.04
C TRP A 90 13.73 -22.20 40.78
N MET A 91 15.01 -22.48 40.44
CA MET A 91 16.17 -21.81 41.04
C MET A 91 16.28 -20.35 40.58
N VAL A 92 15.91 -20.06 39.33
CA VAL A 92 15.85 -18.70 38.78
C VAL A 92 14.67 -17.92 39.40
N ASP A 93 13.52 -18.57 39.52
CA ASP A 93 12.32 -17.97 40.13
C ASP A 93 12.52 -17.60 41.60
N ASN A 94 13.20 -18.47 42.36
CA ASN A 94 13.42 -18.25 43.80
C ASN A 94 14.70 -17.48 44.12
N SER A 95 15.58 -17.18 43.16
CA SER A 95 16.82 -16.45 43.39
C SER A 95 16.58 -14.97 43.66
N ALA A 96 17.00 -14.46 44.81
CA ALA A 96 17.00 -13.02 45.09
C ALA A 96 17.92 -12.20 44.15
N GLU A 97 18.87 -12.87 43.50
CA GLU A 97 19.82 -12.23 42.57
C GLU A 97 19.23 -12.00 41.18
N VAL A 98 18.20 -12.76 40.76
CA VAL A 98 17.45 -12.55 39.52
C VAL A 98 16.21 -11.71 39.83
N LEU A 99 16.14 -10.50 39.25
CA LEU A 99 15.06 -9.55 39.49
C LEU A 99 13.90 -9.77 38.54
N GLN A 100 14.21 -9.96 37.27
CA GLN A 100 13.25 -10.19 36.16
C GLN A 100 13.92 -11.03 35.08
N TYR A 101 13.15 -11.76 34.30
CA TYR A 101 13.66 -12.43 33.11
C TYR A 101 12.59 -12.59 32.04
N THR A 102 13.01 -12.77 30.79
CA THR A 102 12.18 -13.20 29.65
C THR A 102 12.78 -14.48 29.06
N VAL A 103 11.92 -15.36 28.55
CA VAL A 103 12.38 -16.46 27.69
C VAL A 103 12.89 -15.86 26.41
N SER A 104 14.10 -16.25 25.99
CA SER A 104 14.67 -15.76 24.74
C SER A 104 13.85 -16.27 23.56
N GLU A 105 13.15 -15.36 22.92
CA GLU A 105 12.43 -15.65 21.67
C GLU A 105 13.42 -16.04 20.57
N LYS A 106 12.98 -16.99 19.74
CA LYS A 106 13.77 -17.37 18.56
C LYS A 106 13.72 -16.23 17.56
N VAL A 107 14.83 -15.56 17.34
CA VAL A 107 15.00 -14.64 16.21
C VAL A 107 15.17 -15.47 14.95
N PHE A 108 14.21 -15.35 14.04
CA PHE A 108 14.30 -15.95 12.72
C PHE A 108 14.90 -14.93 11.75
N PRO A 109 15.74 -15.34 10.80
CA PRO A 109 16.12 -14.49 9.69
C PRO A 109 14.87 -14.26 8.83
N LEU A 110 14.23 -13.11 8.97
CA LEU A 110 13.02 -12.71 8.23
C LEU A 110 13.32 -12.24 6.80
N LEU A 111 14.55 -12.34 6.34
CA LEU A 111 15.17 -11.48 5.35
C LEU A 111 15.17 -12.01 3.92
N ASN A 112 14.94 -13.29 3.71
CA ASN A 112 14.87 -13.92 2.40
C ASN A 112 13.48 -14.45 2.07
N ARG A 113 12.48 -14.11 2.88
CA ARG A 113 11.17 -14.75 2.79
C ARG A 113 10.27 -14.14 1.73
N THR A 114 10.42 -12.86 1.40
CA THR A 114 9.56 -12.23 0.37
C THR A 114 9.66 -12.95 -0.96
N ARG A 115 10.88 -13.28 -1.41
CA ARG A 115 11.09 -14.05 -2.66
C ARG A 115 10.58 -15.48 -2.56
N THR A 116 10.85 -16.16 -1.45
CA THR A 116 10.39 -17.54 -1.21
C THR A 116 8.88 -17.60 -1.02
N ASP A 117 8.30 -16.64 -0.31
CA ASP A 117 6.86 -16.51 -0.14
C ASP A 117 6.15 -16.36 -1.49
N THR A 118 6.59 -15.42 -2.30
CA THR A 118 6.05 -15.18 -3.64
C THR A 118 6.51 -16.19 -4.69
N ARG A 119 7.35 -17.16 -4.34
CA ARG A 119 8.01 -18.13 -5.24
C ARG A 119 8.82 -17.50 -6.37
N THR A 120 9.28 -16.26 -6.17
CA THR A 120 10.13 -15.55 -7.13
C THR A 120 11.52 -16.17 -7.24
N ASP A 121 12.04 -16.75 -6.17
CA ASP A 121 13.29 -17.51 -6.19
C ASP A 121 13.24 -18.64 -7.23
N SER A 122 12.15 -19.40 -7.28
CA SER A 122 11.93 -20.44 -8.30
C SER A 122 11.93 -19.88 -9.73
N VAL A 123 11.33 -18.70 -9.93
CA VAL A 123 11.32 -18.01 -11.24
C VAL A 123 12.72 -17.55 -11.64
N GLN A 124 13.47 -16.96 -10.69
CA GLN A 124 14.84 -16.50 -10.93
C GLN A 124 15.84 -17.63 -11.17
N GLU A 125 15.56 -18.82 -10.64
CA GLU A 125 16.34 -20.06 -10.87
C GLU A 125 15.85 -20.86 -12.09
N GLY A 126 14.71 -20.49 -12.68
CA GLY A 126 14.12 -21.19 -13.83
C GLY A 126 13.50 -22.55 -13.46
N LEU A 127 13.12 -22.76 -12.19
CA LEU A 127 12.57 -24.03 -11.74
C LEU A 127 11.15 -24.23 -12.29
N GLY A 128 10.98 -25.24 -13.13
CA GLY A 128 9.70 -25.53 -13.77
C GLY A 128 9.31 -24.55 -14.89
N LEU A 129 10.28 -23.77 -15.39
CA LEU A 129 10.14 -22.79 -16.46
C LEU A 129 11.12 -23.11 -17.61
N PRO A 130 10.87 -22.62 -18.85
CA PRO A 130 11.80 -22.81 -19.98
C PRO A 130 13.18 -22.19 -19.75
N GLN A 131 13.25 -21.13 -18.96
CA GLN A 131 14.47 -20.41 -18.56
C GLN A 131 14.25 -19.63 -17.26
N ALA A 132 15.31 -19.05 -16.72
CA ALA A 132 15.23 -18.09 -15.62
C ALA A 132 14.70 -16.73 -16.12
N TYR A 133 13.79 -16.13 -15.35
CA TYR A 133 13.30 -14.77 -15.59
C TYR A 133 13.69 -13.87 -14.42
N THR A 134 14.14 -12.67 -14.71
CA THR A 134 14.80 -11.77 -13.77
C THR A 134 14.41 -10.30 -13.92
N GLY A 135 13.44 -10.00 -14.78
CA GLY A 135 12.97 -8.66 -15.15
C GLY A 135 13.78 -8.01 -16.28
N LYS A 136 14.60 -8.80 -16.99
CA LYS A 136 15.41 -8.30 -18.09
C LYS A 136 14.55 -7.67 -19.18
N ASP A 137 15.02 -6.53 -19.74
CA ASP A 137 14.36 -5.77 -20.80
C ASP A 137 12.99 -5.17 -20.41
N VAL A 138 12.67 -5.12 -19.12
CA VAL A 138 11.53 -4.40 -18.56
C VAL A 138 12.02 -3.22 -17.73
N ILE A 139 11.31 -2.11 -17.78
CA ILE A 139 11.56 -0.92 -16.96
C ILE A 139 10.60 -0.91 -15.77
N ILE A 140 11.16 -0.75 -14.57
CA ILE A 140 10.41 -0.44 -13.35
C ILE A 140 10.60 1.07 -13.07
N GLY A 141 9.51 1.82 -13.18
CA GLY A 141 9.43 3.21 -12.73
C GLY A 141 9.01 3.28 -11.27
N ILE A 142 9.65 4.12 -10.49
CA ILE A 142 9.30 4.32 -9.07
C ILE A 142 9.10 5.81 -8.83
N THR A 143 7.88 6.20 -8.48
CA THR A 143 7.53 7.54 -8.03
C THR A 143 7.52 7.54 -6.50
N ASP A 144 8.52 8.19 -5.89
CA ASP A 144 8.77 8.09 -4.45
C ASP A 144 9.73 9.23 -4.03
N TRP A 145 10.45 9.09 -2.93
CA TRP A 145 11.48 10.00 -2.42
C TRP A 145 12.53 9.26 -1.63
N GLY A 146 13.73 9.85 -1.49
CA GLY A 146 14.83 9.28 -0.74
C GLY A 146 15.61 8.23 -1.53
N PHE A 147 15.96 8.54 -2.78
CA PHE A 147 16.72 7.66 -3.66
C PHE A 147 18.23 7.86 -3.52
N ASP A 148 18.97 6.76 -3.38
CA ASP A 148 20.43 6.69 -3.47
C ASP A 148 20.84 6.15 -4.84
N TYR A 149 21.26 7.04 -5.73
CA TYR A 149 21.65 6.70 -7.10
C TYR A 149 22.97 5.91 -7.17
N LYS A 150 23.79 6.01 -6.12
CA LYS A 150 25.08 5.30 -6.00
C LYS A 150 24.96 3.93 -5.35
N HIS A 151 23.80 3.60 -4.78
CA HIS A 151 23.68 2.38 -3.98
C HIS A 151 24.09 1.14 -4.80
N PRO A 152 25.01 0.29 -4.28
CA PRO A 152 25.51 -0.89 -5.00
C PRO A 152 24.40 -1.90 -5.34
N ASN A 153 23.27 -1.86 -4.64
CA ASN A 153 22.09 -2.66 -4.93
C ASN A 153 21.48 -2.38 -6.31
N PHE A 154 21.71 -1.19 -6.88
CA PHE A 154 21.21 -0.78 -8.20
C PHE A 154 22.29 -0.74 -9.26
N ASN A 155 23.55 -0.77 -8.83
CA ASN A 155 24.72 -0.69 -9.69
C ASN A 155 25.55 -1.97 -9.55
N ASN A 156 25.88 -2.65 -10.63
CA ASN A 156 26.71 -3.85 -10.60
C ASN A 156 28.14 -3.52 -10.13
N ASN A 157 28.47 -3.73 -8.88
CA ASN A 157 29.83 -3.84 -8.30
C ASN A 157 30.98 -3.30 -9.19
N GLY A 158 30.83 -2.04 -9.72
CA GLY A 158 31.86 -1.41 -10.54
C GLY A 158 31.87 -1.78 -12.02
N GLN A 159 31.07 -2.75 -12.49
CA GLN A 159 30.90 -3.02 -13.91
C GLN A 159 29.88 -2.04 -14.53
N ASP A 160 30.09 -1.70 -15.80
CA ASP A 160 29.23 -0.76 -16.54
C ASP A 160 27.83 -1.38 -16.71
N ASN A 161 26.96 -1.08 -15.78
CA ASN A 161 25.60 -1.57 -15.78
C ASN A 161 24.63 -0.41 -15.75
N ARG A 162 23.98 -0.19 -16.87
CA ARG A 162 22.97 0.86 -17.10
C ARG A 162 21.60 0.46 -16.54
N ARG A 163 21.51 -0.15 -15.34
CA ARG A 163 20.20 -0.55 -14.81
C ARG A 163 19.38 0.66 -14.37
N LEU A 164 19.94 1.59 -13.60
CA LEU A 164 19.34 2.90 -13.39
C LEU A 164 19.59 3.73 -14.65
N LEU A 165 18.57 3.81 -15.50
CA LEU A 165 18.66 4.51 -16.79
C LEU A 165 18.73 6.00 -16.57
N GLN A 166 17.76 6.54 -15.83
CA GLN A 166 17.61 7.95 -15.56
C GLN A 166 16.97 8.18 -14.20
N ALA A 167 17.16 9.39 -13.63
CA ALA A 167 16.42 9.86 -12.47
C ALA A 167 15.99 11.31 -12.68
N TRP A 168 14.78 11.65 -12.25
CA TRP A 168 14.27 13.02 -12.21
C TRP A 168 14.04 13.43 -10.75
N ASP A 169 14.86 14.38 -10.29
CA ASP A 169 14.72 15.03 -9.00
C ASP A 169 13.98 16.36 -9.18
N GLN A 170 12.69 16.37 -8.90
CA GLN A 170 11.85 17.55 -9.11
C GLN A 170 12.14 18.67 -8.09
N PHE A 171 12.75 18.35 -6.94
CA PHE A 171 13.16 19.33 -5.94
C PHE A 171 14.46 20.05 -6.28
N ARG A 172 15.30 19.48 -7.14
CA ARG A 172 16.58 20.06 -7.51
C ARG A 172 16.43 21.04 -8.66
N LEU A 173 16.80 22.31 -8.43
CA LEU A 173 16.62 23.39 -9.41
C LEU A 173 17.89 23.74 -10.19
N SER A 174 19.00 23.02 -10.00
CA SER A 174 20.33 23.40 -10.52
C SER A 174 20.80 22.63 -11.76
N GLY A 175 19.91 21.98 -12.48
CA GLY A 175 20.26 21.17 -13.65
C GLY A 175 19.23 21.27 -14.77
N PRO A 176 19.39 20.51 -15.87
CA PRO A 176 18.42 20.51 -16.95
C PRO A 176 17.13 19.80 -16.50
N ALA A 177 16.00 20.39 -16.84
CA ALA A 177 14.70 19.74 -16.74
C ALA A 177 14.55 18.66 -17.83
N PRO A 178 13.66 17.66 -17.68
CA PRO A 178 13.31 16.76 -18.76
C PRO A 178 12.68 17.52 -19.95
N GLU A 179 12.77 16.94 -21.13
CA GLU A 179 12.14 17.52 -22.32
C GLU A 179 10.62 17.69 -22.10
N GLY A 180 10.13 18.89 -22.41
CA GLY A 180 8.73 19.28 -22.22
C GLY A 180 8.39 19.85 -20.85
N PHE A 181 9.34 19.90 -19.92
CA PHE A 181 9.18 20.47 -18.58
C PHE A 181 10.19 21.60 -18.32
N ASP A 182 9.89 22.46 -17.37
CA ASP A 182 10.69 23.64 -17.02
C ASP A 182 11.19 23.63 -15.57
N TYR A 183 11.07 22.50 -14.85
CA TYR A 183 11.44 22.37 -13.45
C TYR A 183 12.13 21.03 -13.13
N GLY A 184 12.76 20.99 -11.97
CA GLY A 184 13.52 19.85 -11.50
C GLY A 184 14.83 19.64 -12.27
N THR A 185 15.55 18.58 -11.93
CA THR A 185 16.78 18.17 -12.62
C THR A 185 16.67 16.72 -13.05
N VAL A 186 16.85 16.45 -14.34
CA VAL A 186 16.95 15.10 -14.87
C VAL A 186 18.40 14.68 -15.05
N PHE A 187 18.72 13.47 -14.60
CA PHE A 187 20.00 12.82 -14.79
C PHE A 187 19.82 11.70 -15.82
N THR A 188 20.36 11.88 -17.02
CA THR A 188 20.14 10.98 -18.17
C THR A 188 21.31 10.04 -18.43
N ASN A 189 22.39 10.17 -17.69
CA ASN A 189 23.58 9.35 -17.85
C ASN A 189 24.20 8.98 -16.50
N ARG A 190 24.99 7.91 -16.51
CA ARG A 190 25.62 7.36 -15.32
C ARG A 190 26.54 8.36 -14.60
N HIS A 191 27.30 9.17 -15.34
CA HIS A 191 28.25 10.10 -14.73
C HIS A 191 27.51 11.08 -13.83
N ASP A 192 26.43 11.67 -14.33
CA ASP A 192 25.65 12.68 -13.61
C ASP A 192 24.91 12.05 -12.42
N LEU A 193 24.35 10.84 -12.56
CA LEU A 193 23.76 10.07 -11.46
C LEU A 193 24.77 9.81 -10.34
N LEU A 194 26.00 9.41 -10.69
CA LEU A 194 27.04 9.15 -9.70
C LEU A 194 27.58 10.44 -9.07
N GLN A 195 27.55 11.57 -9.78
CA GLN A 195 27.90 12.87 -9.22
C GLN A 195 26.81 13.44 -8.31
N ALA A 196 25.54 13.22 -8.64
CA ALA A 196 24.42 13.63 -7.81
C ALA A 196 24.34 12.85 -6.50
N GLU A 197 24.79 11.59 -6.51
CA GLU A 197 24.82 10.63 -5.41
C GLU A 197 23.43 10.19 -4.93
N CYS A 198 22.55 11.12 -4.60
CA CYS A 198 21.18 10.90 -4.17
C CYS A 198 20.27 12.02 -4.64
N ASP A 199 18.97 11.87 -4.47
CA ASP A 199 18.01 12.95 -4.67
C ASP A 199 18.19 14.06 -3.63
N THR A 200 17.58 15.20 -3.91
CA THR A 200 17.53 16.31 -2.95
C THR A 200 16.64 15.90 -1.78
N ALA A 201 16.97 16.37 -0.59
CA ALA A 201 16.14 16.17 0.59
C ALA A 201 14.69 16.62 0.30
N GLY A 202 13.77 15.67 0.43
CA GLY A 202 12.35 15.93 0.35
C GLY A 202 11.81 16.59 1.62
N LEU A 203 10.51 16.50 1.85
CA LEU A 203 9.82 17.06 3.01
C LEU A 203 10.38 16.62 4.37
N TYR A 204 11.08 15.50 4.43
CA TYR A 204 11.57 14.86 5.66
C TYR A 204 13.09 14.89 5.81
N GLY A 205 13.79 15.75 5.06
CA GLY A 205 15.24 15.70 5.00
C GLY A 205 15.73 14.59 4.07
N TYR A 206 16.92 14.04 4.32
CA TYR A 206 17.43 12.91 3.54
C TYR A 206 16.70 11.62 3.94
N ALA A 207 15.62 11.33 3.24
CA ALA A 207 14.78 10.14 3.43
C ALA A 207 15.40 8.89 2.77
N THR A 208 14.73 7.75 2.93
CA THR A 208 15.22 6.48 2.41
C THR A 208 14.12 5.61 1.79
N HIS A 209 12.85 6.04 1.84
CA HIS A 209 11.69 5.22 1.46
C HIS A 209 11.82 4.68 0.03
N GLY A 210 12.08 5.53 -0.96
CA GLY A 210 12.23 5.13 -2.37
C GLY A 210 13.39 4.17 -2.62
N THR A 211 14.53 4.32 -1.91
CA THR A 211 15.64 3.36 -1.97
C THR A 211 15.22 1.98 -1.46
N HIS A 212 14.43 1.94 -0.40
CA HIS A 212 13.93 0.69 0.17
C HIS A 212 12.94 -0.01 -0.78
N VAL A 213 11.99 0.74 -1.31
CA VAL A 213 11.00 0.30 -2.32
C VAL A 213 11.69 -0.24 -3.57
N ALA A 214 12.66 0.51 -4.11
CA ALA A 214 13.44 0.10 -5.29
C ALA A 214 14.21 -1.21 -5.04
N GLY A 215 14.78 -1.37 -3.85
CA GLY A 215 15.50 -2.58 -3.48
C GLY A 215 14.61 -3.83 -3.41
N ILE A 216 13.35 -3.69 -2.98
CA ILE A 216 12.37 -4.79 -2.97
C ILE A 216 12.02 -5.19 -4.40
N SER A 217 11.71 -4.23 -5.25
CA SER A 217 11.29 -4.53 -6.63
C SER A 217 12.44 -5.06 -7.48
N ALA A 218 13.64 -4.46 -7.40
CA ALA A 218 14.71 -4.75 -8.34
C ALA A 218 16.13 -4.73 -7.77
N GLY A 219 16.33 -4.84 -6.48
CA GLY A 219 17.65 -4.92 -5.88
C GLY A 219 18.44 -6.13 -6.37
N ARG A 220 19.76 -5.95 -6.64
CA ARG A 220 20.67 -7.06 -7.01
C ARG A 220 21.09 -7.90 -5.81
N GLY A 221 20.92 -7.36 -4.61
CA GLY A 221 21.47 -7.94 -3.40
C GLY A 221 23.01 -7.81 -3.35
N ILE A 222 23.57 -8.25 -2.24
CA ILE A 222 25.00 -8.36 -2.02
C ILE A 222 25.28 -9.79 -1.54
N ASP A 223 26.24 -10.47 -2.17
CA ASP A 223 26.61 -11.85 -1.85
C ASP A 223 25.40 -12.81 -1.80
N ASN A 224 24.49 -12.68 -2.76
CA ASN A 224 23.22 -13.41 -2.86
C ASN A 224 22.21 -13.14 -1.71
N ASN A 225 22.47 -12.13 -0.86
CA ASN A 225 21.51 -11.72 0.16
C ASN A 225 20.66 -10.54 -0.32
N TYR A 226 19.41 -10.47 0.12
CA TYR A 226 18.49 -9.34 -0.09
C TYR A 226 18.26 -8.98 -1.56
N ILE A 227 18.23 -9.99 -2.43
CA ILE A 227 17.88 -9.83 -3.84
C ILE A 227 16.40 -9.45 -3.95
N GLY A 228 16.07 -8.47 -4.80
CA GLY A 228 14.71 -8.07 -5.11
C GLY A 228 14.01 -9.06 -6.06
N GLN A 229 12.75 -8.75 -6.37
CA GLN A 229 11.92 -9.63 -7.19
C GLN A 229 12.37 -9.70 -8.66
N ALA A 230 12.82 -8.58 -9.24
CA ALA A 230 13.25 -8.47 -10.64
C ALA A 230 14.68 -7.87 -10.74
N PRO A 231 15.72 -8.61 -10.31
CA PRO A 231 17.06 -8.05 -10.09
C PRO A 231 17.78 -7.60 -11.36
N TYR A 232 17.26 -7.84 -12.54
CA TYR A 232 17.82 -7.39 -13.83
C TYR A 232 16.94 -6.41 -14.58
N ALA A 233 15.81 -5.97 -13.99
CA ALA A 233 15.00 -4.91 -14.56
C ALA A 233 15.78 -3.59 -14.63
N ASN A 234 15.49 -2.76 -15.63
CA ASN A 234 15.93 -1.39 -15.68
C ASN A 234 15.10 -0.52 -14.72
N LEU A 235 15.66 0.59 -14.28
CA LEU A 235 15.05 1.45 -13.29
C LEU A 235 14.94 2.89 -13.80
N LEU A 236 13.82 3.54 -13.47
CA LEU A 236 13.62 4.99 -13.53
C LEU A 236 13.16 5.47 -12.15
N PHE A 237 13.81 6.49 -11.62
CA PHE A 237 13.44 7.09 -10.34
C PHE A 237 12.91 8.51 -10.54
N ALA A 238 11.79 8.82 -9.92
CA ALA A 238 11.27 10.18 -9.83
C ALA A 238 11.04 10.58 -8.38
N SER A 239 11.83 11.53 -7.90
CA SER A 239 11.58 12.21 -6.63
C SER A 239 10.62 13.36 -6.91
N PHE A 240 9.32 13.15 -6.66
CA PHE A 240 8.27 14.10 -7.03
C PHE A 240 7.82 14.96 -5.84
N HIS A 241 7.21 16.11 -6.10
CA HIS A 241 6.81 17.11 -5.08
C HIS A 241 5.69 16.67 -4.13
N LEU A 242 5.26 15.41 -4.17
CA LEU A 242 4.17 14.85 -3.38
C LEU A 242 2.81 15.52 -3.66
N ASP A 243 2.62 16.00 -4.87
CA ASP A 243 1.35 16.44 -5.41
C ASP A 243 1.01 15.68 -6.72
N LEU A 244 -0.26 15.68 -7.11
CA LEU A 244 -0.73 14.90 -8.25
C LEU A 244 -0.21 15.39 -9.59
N ALA A 245 -0.06 16.70 -9.79
CA ALA A 245 0.43 17.24 -11.06
C ALA A 245 1.88 16.81 -11.28
N SER A 246 2.72 16.98 -10.26
CA SER A 246 4.11 16.55 -10.27
C SER A 246 4.27 15.04 -10.46
N TRP A 247 3.36 14.24 -9.87
CA TRP A 247 3.32 12.80 -10.11
C TRP A 247 2.92 12.48 -11.56
N MET A 248 1.92 13.14 -12.12
CA MET A 248 1.51 12.94 -13.51
C MET A 248 2.62 13.29 -14.47
N ASP A 249 3.36 14.36 -14.23
CA ASP A 249 4.55 14.74 -15.00
C ASP A 249 5.64 13.66 -14.93
N ALA A 250 5.87 13.10 -13.74
CA ALA A 250 6.83 11.99 -13.56
C ALA A 250 6.41 10.74 -14.35
N VAL A 251 5.13 10.36 -14.32
CA VAL A 251 4.61 9.23 -15.11
C VAL A 251 4.76 9.48 -16.61
N HIS A 252 4.43 10.69 -17.08
CA HIS A 252 4.59 11.06 -18.49
C HIS A 252 6.05 10.99 -18.93
N TRP A 253 6.98 11.52 -18.12
CA TRP A 253 8.41 11.41 -18.38
C TRP A 253 8.87 9.95 -18.45
N MET A 254 8.50 9.10 -17.49
CA MET A 254 8.84 7.67 -17.48
C MET A 254 8.31 6.94 -18.72
N HIS A 255 7.09 7.28 -19.15
CA HIS A 255 6.50 6.72 -20.36
C HIS A 255 7.33 7.08 -21.61
N ASN A 256 7.75 8.35 -21.73
CA ASN A 256 8.55 8.79 -22.86
C ASN A 256 9.92 8.09 -22.89
N VAL A 257 10.58 7.94 -21.74
CA VAL A 257 11.84 7.18 -21.65
C VAL A 257 11.62 5.72 -22.04
N ALA A 258 10.56 5.08 -21.54
CA ALA A 258 10.25 3.69 -21.88
C ALA A 258 9.99 3.49 -23.38
N LYS A 259 9.30 4.43 -24.03
CA LYS A 259 9.11 4.45 -25.49
C LYS A 259 10.44 4.57 -26.25
N GLN A 260 11.32 5.47 -25.82
CA GLN A 260 12.64 5.67 -26.42
C GLN A 260 13.52 4.42 -26.30
N GLU A 261 13.44 3.72 -25.15
CA GLU A 261 14.15 2.46 -24.90
C GLU A 261 13.49 1.25 -25.59
N GLY A 262 12.27 1.38 -26.12
CA GLY A 262 11.50 0.29 -26.72
C GLY A 262 11.15 -0.81 -25.73
N LYS A 263 10.92 -0.49 -24.45
CA LYS A 263 10.71 -1.44 -23.36
C LYS A 263 9.36 -1.27 -22.70
N ARG A 264 8.85 -2.37 -22.13
CA ARG A 264 7.64 -2.36 -21.30
C ARG A 264 7.91 -1.64 -19.97
N LEU A 265 6.89 -0.97 -19.48
CA LEU A 265 6.95 -0.17 -18.27
C LEU A 265 5.93 -0.64 -17.24
N VAL A 266 6.40 -0.88 -16.02
CA VAL A 266 5.56 -1.02 -14.82
C VAL A 266 5.93 0.09 -13.84
N ILE A 267 4.93 0.78 -13.29
CA ILE A 267 5.14 1.87 -12.33
C ILE A 267 4.65 1.46 -10.95
N ASN A 268 5.52 1.63 -9.95
CA ASN A 268 5.21 1.45 -8.54
C ASN A 268 4.87 2.80 -7.90
N ASN A 269 3.71 2.84 -7.24
CA ASN A 269 3.26 3.95 -6.41
C ASN A 269 3.09 3.45 -4.97
N SER A 270 4.09 3.73 -4.11
CA SER A 270 4.05 3.36 -2.70
C SER A 270 3.57 4.50 -1.81
N TRP A 271 2.50 5.18 -2.23
CA TRP A 271 1.86 6.32 -1.56
C TRP A 271 0.35 6.33 -1.87
N GLY A 272 -0.41 7.08 -1.09
CA GLY A 272 -1.85 7.24 -1.28
C GLY A 272 -2.43 8.30 -0.36
N MET A 273 -3.67 8.72 -0.61
CA MET A 273 -4.39 9.73 0.17
C MET A 273 -5.91 9.51 0.11
N TYR A 274 -6.62 10.15 1.06
CA TYR A 274 -8.07 10.00 1.23
C TYR A 274 -8.87 11.24 0.87
N THR A 275 -8.21 12.36 0.48
CA THR A 275 -8.87 13.64 0.17
C THR A 275 -8.76 14.05 -1.28
N LEU A 276 -8.22 13.21 -2.15
CA LEU A 276 -7.98 13.53 -3.57
C LEU A 276 -9.21 13.49 -4.47
N GLY A 277 -10.35 13.24 -3.91
CA GLY A 277 -11.62 13.12 -4.65
C GLY A 277 -12.47 11.98 -4.11
N PRO A 278 -13.45 11.56 -4.88
CA PRO A 278 -14.28 10.41 -4.50
C PRO A 278 -13.40 9.16 -4.37
N ILE A 279 -13.52 8.43 -3.29
CA ILE A 279 -12.80 7.18 -3.06
C ILE A 279 -13.54 6.05 -3.82
N ASP A 280 -13.69 6.22 -5.12
CA ASP A 280 -14.42 5.32 -6.03
C ASP A 280 -13.71 5.14 -7.38
N GLY A 281 -12.50 5.66 -7.52
CA GLY A 281 -11.73 5.56 -8.76
C GLY A 281 -12.17 6.54 -9.87
N THR A 282 -13.01 7.52 -9.57
CA THR A 282 -13.41 8.58 -10.52
C THR A 282 -12.57 9.85 -10.41
N SER A 283 -11.61 9.90 -9.48
CA SER A 283 -10.65 11.01 -9.37
C SER A 283 -9.85 11.19 -10.66
N LEU A 284 -9.34 12.40 -10.91
CA LEU A 284 -8.48 12.65 -12.09
C LEU A 284 -7.21 11.80 -12.09
N ALA A 285 -6.67 11.48 -10.91
CA ALA A 285 -5.53 10.56 -10.78
C ALA A 285 -5.89 9.14 -11.24
N SER A 286 -7.03 8.63 -10.79
CA SER A 286 -7.54 7.31 -11.19
C SER A 286 -7.87 7.25 -12.67
N GLN A 287 -8.48 8.30 -13.23
CA GLN A 287 -8.72 8.40 -14.67
C GLN A 287 -7.42 8.43 -15.48
N ALA A 288 -6.39 9.14 -14.99
CA ALA A 288 -5.08 9.18 -15.63
C ALA A 288 -4.41 7.79 -15.64
N ILE A 289 -4.47 7.04 -14.53
CA ILE A 289 -4.00 5.65 -14.48
C ILE A 289 -4.71 4.79 -15.52
N ASN A 290 -6.04 4.86 -15.60
CA ASN A 290 -6.81 4.10 -16.58
C ASN A 290 -6.37 4.42 -18.01
N ASN A 291 -6.24 5.71 -18.35
CA ASN A 291 -5.79 6.15 -19.68
C ASN A 291 -4.37 5.68 -20.03
N TRP A 292 -3.44 5.73 -19.05
CA TRP A 292 -2.08 5.25 -19.29
C TRP A 292 -2.00 3.73 -19.33
N SER A 293 -2.86 3.03 -18.59
CA SER A 293 -2.98 1.58 -18.70
C SER A 293 -3.46 1.17 -20.09
N ASP A 294 -4.38 1.94 -20.68
CA ASP A 294 -4.77 1.78 -22.08
C ASP A 294 -3.59 2.00 -23.06
N SER A 295 -2.59 2.74 -22.65
CA SER A 295 -1.33 2.92 -23.40
C SER A 295 -0.26 1.86 -23.12
N GLY A 296 -0.57 0.83 -22.33
CA GLY A 296 0.29 -0.32 -22.07
C GLY A 296 1.13 -0.25 -20.79
N ILE A 297 0.95 0.77 -19.94
CA ILE A 297 1.65 0.90 -18.64
C ILE A 297 0.90 0.09 -17.59
N VAL A 298 1.62 -0.75 -16.85
CA VAL A 298 1.05 -1.44 -15.67
C VAL A 298 1.32 -0.61 -14.42
N PHE A 299 0.26 -0.30 -13.66
CA PHE A 299 0.37 0.41 -12.38
C PHE A 299 0.17 -0.54 -11.21
N VAL A 300 1.12 -0.54 -10.29
CA VAL A 300 1.03 -1.24 -9.01
C VAL A 300 1.00 -0.19 -7.90
N VAL A 301 0.00 -0.25 -7.06
CA VAL A 301 -0.28 0.78 -6.04
C VAL A 301 -0.45 0.13 -4.67
N SER A 302 0.13 0.72 -3.65
CA SER A 302 -0.09 0.29 -2.26
C SER A 302 -1.54 0.53 -1.85
N ALA A 303 -2.20 -0.46 -1.22
CA ALA A 303 -3.60 -0.33 -0.81
C ALA A 303 -3.82 0.70 0.31
N GLY A 304 -2.78 1.03 1.09
CA GLY A 304 -2.82 1.93 2.23
C GLY A 304 -2.54 1.23 3.56
N ASN A 305 -2.31 2.01 4.61
CA ASN A 305 -1.88 1.51 5.92
C ASN A 305 -2.89 1.85 7.05
N CYS A 306 -4.17 2.03 6.73
CA CYS A 306 -5.22 2.41 7.66
C CYS A 306 -6.11 1.25 8.12
N GLY A 307 -5.66 -0.01 8.00
CA GLY A 307 -6.42 -1.19 8.43
C GLY A 307 -6.67 -1.28 9.94
N ASN A 308 -5.90 -0.57 10.75
CA ASN A 308 -6.13 -0.45 12.20
C ASN A 308 -6.87 0.82 12.59
N ASP A 309 -7.13 1.73 11.65
CA ASP A 309 -7.74 3.02 11.93
C ASP A 309 -9.26 2.91 11.80
N TYR A 310 -9.97 3.15 12.88
CA TYR A 310 -11.44 3.12 12.91
C TYR A 310 -12.00 4.48 12.51
N PHE A 311 -11.65 4.92 11.31
CA PHE A 311 -11.83 6.29 10.81
C PHE A 311 -12.98 6.45 9.81
N HIS A 312 -13.69 5.35 9.51
CA HIS A 312 -14.82 5.34 8.60
C HIS A 312 -16.12 5.04 9.35
N LEU A 313 -17.21 5.60 8.85
CA LEU A 313 -18.60 5.30 9.25
C LEU A 313 -19.45 5.19 7.99
N SER A 314 -20.44 4.33 8.02
CA SER A 314 -21.50 4.37 7.02
C SER A 314 -22.87 4.12 7.64
N LYS A 315 -23.91 4.66 6.99
CA LYS A 315 -25.29 4.38 7.34
C LYS A 315 -26.18 4.45 6.13
N THR A 316 -27.00 3.41 5.95
CA THR A 316 -28.09 3.41 4.99
C THR A 316 -29.37 3.92 5.66
N PHE A 317 -29.91 5.00 5.16
CA PHE A 317 -31.15 5.63 5.61
C PHE A 317 -32.33 5.12 4.80
N THR A 318 -33.48 5.01 5.46
CA THR A 318 -34.75 4.58 4.81
C THR A 318 -35.83 5.64 5.01
N PRO A 319 -36.78 5.80 4.07
CA PRO A 319 -37.79 6.85 4.13
C PRO A 319 -38.72 6.82 5.36
N SER A 320 -38.79 5.71 6.06
CA SER A 320 -39.65 5.52 7.23
C SER A 320 -38.97 5.84 8.57
N GLY A 321 -37.67 6.22 8.57
CA GLY A 321 -36.87 6.40 9.77
C GLY A 321 -36.48 7.87 9.99
N ASN A 322 -36.82 8.45 11.14
CA ASN A 322 -36.17 9.66 11.67
C ASN A 322 -34.84 9.26 12.33
N ASP A 323 -33.93 8.72 11.53
CA ASP A 323 -32.69 8.16 12.07
C ASP A 323 -31.52 9.12 11.87
N THR A 324 -30.56 9.08 12.77
CA THR A 324 -29.38 9.95 12.73
C THR A 324 -28.14 9.12 13.03
N LEU A 325 -27.14 9.20 12.19
CA LEU A 325 -25.80 8.70 12.46
C LEU A 325 -25.08 9.72 13.34
N ARG A 326 -24.60 9.30 14.51
CA ARG A 326 -23.86 10.16 15.45
C ARG A 326 -22.54 9.52 15.81
N SER A 327 -21.49 10.34 15.90
CA SER A 327 -20.17 9.88 16.37
C SER A 327 -19.33 11.04 16.90
N LEU A 328 -18.27 10.69 17.61
CA LEU A 328 -17.22 11.63 18.01
C LEU A 328 -15.97 11.38 17.19
N ALA A 329 -15.49 12.37 16.48
CA ALA A 329 -14.19 12.35 15.85
C ALA A 329 -13.09 12.56 16.90
N ASP A 330 -12.07 11.69 16.87
CA ASP A 330 -10.92 11.72 17.76
C ASP A 330 -9.62 11.76 16.96
N TYR A 331 -8.65 12.55 17.40
CA TYR A 331 -7.48 12.95 16.61
C TYR A 331 -6.21 12.14 16.89
N TYR A 332 -6.19 11.26 17.87
CA TYR A 332 -5.03 10.44 18.22
C TYR A 332 -3.67 11.15 18.21
N GLY A 333 -3.54 12.27 18.91
CA GLY A 333 -2.27 12.99 19.04
C GLY A 333 -1.95 13.97 17.91
N TYR A 334 -2.73 14.01 16.83
CA TYR A 334 -2.61 15.00 15.73
C TYR A 334 -3.49 16.25 15.96
N GLN A 335 -3.92 16.49 17.18
CA GLN A 335 -4.79 17.61 17.57
C GLN A 335 -4.26 18.98 17.16
N GLU A 336 -2.98 19.06 16.87
CA GLU A 336 -2.32 20.31 16.52
C GLU A 336 -2.51 20.72 15.06
N ASN A 337 -2.96 19.83 14.18
CA ASN A 337 -2.89 20.01 12.73
C ASN A 337 -4.24 20.23 12.05
N GLY A 338 -5.34 20.13 12.81
CA GLY A 338 -6.69 20.20 12.26
C GLY A 338 -7.21 18.87 11.74
N GLU A 339 -8.46 18.86 11.29
CA GLU A 339 -9.21 17.67 10.96
C GLU A 339 -10.09 17.90 9.74
N ASN A 340 -10.22 16.88 8.91
CA ASN A 340 -11.14 16.84 7.78
C ASN A 340 -12.17 15.73 8.01
N ILE A 341 -13.44 16.09 8.05
CA ILE A 341 -14.54 15.12 7.99
C ILE A 341 -15.08 15.14 6.56
N VAL A 342 -14.88 14.05 5.85
CA VAL A 342 -15.26 13.87 4.43
C VAL A 342 -16.53 13.05 4.38
N LEU A 343 -17.57 13.53 3.71
CA LEU A 343 -18.86 12.85 3.60
C LEU A 343 -19.24 12.67 2.13
N TRP A 344 -19.60 11.43 1.76
CA TRP A 344 -20.09 11.08 0.45
C TRP A 344 -21.46 10.40 0.56
N GLY A 345 -22.46 10.95 -0.11
CA GLY A 345 -23.77 10.34 -0.21
C GLY A 345 -23.92 9.42 -1.44
N GLU A 346 -25.09 8.84 -1.60
CA GLU A 346 -25.48 8.08 -2.79
C GLU A 346 -25.96 9.04 -3.89
N GLU A 347 -25.65 8.75 -5.15
CA GLU A 347 -26.04 9.58 -6.29
C GLU A 347 -27.56 9.88 -6.30
N GLY A 348 -27.91 11.15 -6.47
CA GLY A 348 -29.28 11.64 -6.47
C GLY A 348 -29.99 11.62 -5.09
N LYS A 349 -29.27 11.33 -4.00
CA LYS A 349 -29.80 11.33 -2.62
C LYS A 349 -29.12 12.43 -1.81
N ASN A 350 -29.91 13.33 -1.23
CA ASN A 350 -29.37 14.39 -0.36
C ASN A 350 -29.21 13.90 1.07
N PHE A 351 -28.25 14.51 1.77
CA PHE A 351 -28.04 14.33 3.20
C PHE A 351 -27.75 15.66 3.91
N GLU A 352 -27.83 15.62 5.22
CA GLU A 352 -27.61 16.77 6.09
C GLU A 352 -26.54 16.44 7.13
N LEU A 353 -25.74 17.45 7.47
CA LEU A 353 -24.72 17.42 8.50
C LEU A 353 -25.00 18.48 9.56
N SER A 354 -24.89 18.13 10.83
CA SER A 354 -24.70 19.03 11.95
C SER A 354 -23.47 18.59 12.74
N PHE A 355 -22.78 19.51 13.38
CA PHE A 355 -21.62 19.17 14.20
C PHE A 355 -21.51 20.09 15.41
N ALA A 356 -20.74 19.67 16.40
CA ALA A 356 -20.52 20.42 17.63
C ALA A 356 -19.09 20.31 18.14
N MET A 357 -18.61 21.36 18.81
CA MET A 357 -17.47 21.27 19.72
C MET A 357 -17.96 20.67 21.04
N VAL A 358 -17.30 19.63 21.53
CA VAL A 358 -17.66 18.95 22.78
C VAL A 358 -16.46 18.82 23.71
N ARG A 359 -16.63 19.23 25.00
CA ARG A 359 -15.65 19.04 26.07
C ARG A 359 -16.37 18.68 27.36
N GLY A 360 -16.29 17.41 27.76
CA GLY A 360 -17.06 16.92 28.91
C GLY A 360 -18.57 17.07 28.68
N THR A 361 -19.24 17.94 29.46
CA THR A 361 -20.68 18.26 29.29
C THR A 361 -20.92 19.47 28.42
N ASP A 362 -19.90 20.26 28.14
CA ASP A 362 -20.01 21.47 27.33
C ASP A 362 -20.10 21.13 25.86
N SER A 363 -21.11 21.67 25.18
CA SER A 363 -21.36 21.45 23.76
C SER A 363 -21.85 22.72 23.10
N VAL A 364 -21.22 23.09 21.98
CA VAL A 364 -21.65 24.21 21.12
C VAL A 364 -21.86 23.64 19.72
N CYS A 365 -23.13 23.64 19.28
CA CYS A 365 -23.54 23.03 18.02
C CYS A 365 -23.58 24.06 16.89
N TYR A 366 -23.20 23.62 15.69
CA TYR A 366 -23.56 24.27 14.44
C TYR A 366 -24.88 23.69 13.91
N THR A 367 -25.67 24.54 13.25
CA THR A 367 -26.97 24.14 12.70
C THR A 367 -26.81 23.10 11.57
N TRP A 368 -27.91 22.45 11.20
CA TRP A 368 -27.95 21.56 10.05
C TRP A 368 -27.66 22.30 8.76
N VAL A 369 -26.84 21.70 7.91
CA VAL A 369 -26.58 22.11 6.54
C VAL A 369 -26.89 20.95 5.61
N SER A 370 -27.48 21.23 4.44
CA SER A 370 -28.00 20.23 3.53
C SER A 370 -27.34 20.31 2.16
N THR A 371 -27.07 19.15 1.55
CA THR A 371 -26.67 19.09 0.13
C THR A 371 -27.82 19.49 -0.81
N ALA A 372 -29.08 19.41 -0.36
CA ALA A 372 -30.26 19.86 -1.13
C ALA A 372 -30.30 21.35 -1.39
N ASP A 373 -29.58 22.15 -0.57
CA ASP A 373 -29.56 23.62 -0.72
C ASP A 373 -28.62 24.11 -1.84
N GLY A 374 -27.99 23.19 -2.58
CA GLY A 374 -27.05 23.49 -3.66
C GLY A 374 -25.62 23.69 -3.18
N ASP A 375 -24.72 23.91 -4.15
CA ASP A 375 -23.29 24.07 -3.91
C ASP A 375 -23.00 25.33 -3.07
N ARG A 376 -22.23 25.17 -2.00
CA ARG A 376 -21.92 26.26 -1.07
C ARG A 376 -20.56 26.12 -0.43
N TYR A 377 -19.99 27.25 -0.06
CA TYR A 377 -18.82 27.34 0.80
C TYR A 377 -19.16 28.19 2.04
N ILE A 378 -18.87 27.66 3.22
CA ILE A 378 -19.10 28.32 4.52
C ILE A 378 -17.76 28.41 5.22
N ASP A 379 -17.36 29.63 5.58
CA ASP A 379 -16.20 29.93 6.44
C ASP A 379 -16.72 30.62 7.69
N SER A 380 -16.53 30.01 8.86
CA SER A 380 -17.12 30.45 10.10
C SER A 380 -16.36 29.96 11.34
N ALA A 381 -16.91 30.16 12.53
CA ALA A 381 -16.35 29.59 13.75
C ALA A 381 -17.46 29.31 14.79
N LEU A 382 -17.25 28.26 15.59
CA LEU A 382 -17.98 28.04 16.84
C LEU A 382 -17.23 28.71 17.99
N TYR A 383 -17.98 29.14 19.00
CA TYR A 383 -17.45 29.80 20.20
C TYR A 383 -17.98 29.12 21.46
N ALA A 384 -17.08 28.65 22.32
CA ALA A 384 -17.39 28.17 23.66
C ALA A 384 -16.69 29.07 24.69
N GLY A 385 -17.41 30.09 25.20
CA GLY A 385 -16.80 31.17 25.97
C GLY A 385 -15.79 31.95 25.10
N GLU A 386 -14.54 32.01 25.54
CA GLU A 386 -13.45 32.65 24.78
C GLU A 386 -12.78 31.71 23.76
N THR A 387 -13.07 30.40 23.80
CA THR A 387 -12.51 29.45 22.88
C THR A 387 -13.19 29.54 21.52
N ARG A 388 -12.41 29.86 20.47
CA ARG A 388 -12.85 29.94 19.09
C ARG A 388 -12.39 28.70 18.36
N MET A 389 -13.29 27.99 17.62
CA MET A 389 -12.99 26.90 16.72
C MET A 389 -13.37 27.33 15.30
N PRO A 390 -12.41 27.74 14.48
CA PRO A 390 -12.65 28.03 13.07
C PRO A 390 -12.95 26.75 12.29
N PHE A 391 -13.84 26.86 11.32
CA PHE A 391 -14.14 25.75 10.42
C PHE A 391 -14.53 26.26 9.04
N ARG A 392 -14.41 25.36 8.05
CA ARG A 392 -14.89 25.55 6.67
C ARG A 392 -15.73 24.36 6.27
N ILE A 393 -16.80 24.60 5.54
CA ILE A 393 -17.59 23.53 4.93
C ILE A 393 -17.70 23.80 3.45
N THR A 394 -17.25 22.86 2.64
CA THR A 394 -17.56 22.81 1.21
C THR A 394 -18.72 21.84 1.02
N ILE A 395 -19.76 22.25 0.29
CA ILE A 395 -20.96 21.47 0.01
C ILE A 395 -21.13 21.40 -1.49
N GLU A 396 -21.24 20.19 -2.02
CA GLU A 396 -21.54 19.91 -3.42
C GLU A 396 -22.80 19.04 -3.48
N GLN A 397 -23.83 19.53 -4.15
CA GLN A 397 -25.07 18.76 -4.35
C GLN A 397 -24.85 17.57 -5.27
N ALA A 398 -24.01 17.75 -6.26
CA ALA A 398 -23.58 16.71 -7.19
C ALA A 398 -22.13 16.96 -7.60
N ASN A 399 -21.21 16.17 -7.06
CA ASN A 399 -19.80 16.31 -7.38
C ASN A 399 -19.53 16.06 -8.87
N ILE A 400 -18.66 16.85 -9.46
CA ILE A 400 -18.38 16.87 -10.92
C ILE A 400 -17.80 15.55 -11.46
N PHE A 401 -17.25 14.67 -10.60
CA PHE A 401 -16.64 13.42 -11.03
C PHE A 401 -17.63 12.24 -11.04
N ASN A 402 -18.56 12.18 -10.08
CA ASN A 402 -19.41 11.01 -9.86
C ASN A 402 -20.87 11.31 -9.56
N ASN A 403 -21.30 12.57 -9.67
CA ASN A 403 -22.66 13.05 -9.36
C ASN A 403 -23.16 12.75 -7.94
N ARG A 404 -22.28 12.29 -7.03
CA ARG A 404 -22.65 12.06 -5.64
C ARG A 404 -22.65 13.36 -4.85
N PRO A 405 -23.59 13.56 -3.91
CA PRO A 405 -23.51 14.67 -2.98
C PRO A 405 -22.32 14.50 -2.05
N HIS A 406 -21.60 15.58 -1.81
CA HIS A 406 -20.37 15.61 -1.03
C HIS A 406 -20.35 16.77 -0.05
N MET A 407 -19.79 16.55 1.12
CA MET A 407 -19.40 17.60 2.06
C MET A 407 -17.99 17.36 2.57
N LEU A 408 -17.24 18.45 2.70
CA LEU A 408 -15.96 18.47 3.41
C LEU A 408 -16.05 19.48 4.54
N LEU A 409 -16.07 19.02 5.78
CA LEU A 409 -15.91 19.83 6.98
C LEU A 409 -14.43 19.84 7.36
N ASN A 410 -13.78 20.98 7.17
CA ASN A 410 -12.43 21.23 7.64
C ASN A 410 -12.50 22.02 8.94
N VAL A 411 -11.88 21.51 9.99
CA VAL A 411 -11.78 22.13 11.30
C VAL A 411 -10.33 22.46 11.58
N ASP A 412 -10.05 23.73 11.85
CA ASP A 412 -8.72 24.14 12.26
C ASP A 412 -8.41 23.61 13.69
N LYS A 413 -7.13 23.52 14.02
CA LYS A 413 -6.58 23.07 15.29
C LYS A 413 -7.41 23.50 16.52
N ASN A 414 -7.80 22.52 17.35
CA ASN A 414 -8.40 22.78 18.64
C ASN A 414 -8.06 21.71 19.68
N ALA A 415 -7.07 21.95 20.50
CA ALA A 415 -6.49 21.00 21.46
C ALA A 415 -7.43 20.54 22.59
N ASN A 416 -8.59 21.17 22.82
CA ASN A 416 -9.38 20.95 24.02
C ASN A 416 -10.79 20.40 23.78
N TYR A 417 -11.23 20.32 22.52
CA TYR A 417 -12.58 19.89 22.16
C TYR A 417 -12.52 18.75 21.14
N LYS A 418 -13.42 17.78 21.29
CA LYS A 418 -13.69 16.77 20.25
C LYS A 418 -14.80 17.28 19.34
N ILE A 419 -14.82 16.77 18.12
CA ILE A 419 -15.88 17.07 17.16
C ILE A 419 -16.95 16.00 17.25
N HIS A 420 -18.15 16.40 17.66
CA HIS A 420 -19.35 15.58 17.51
C HIS A 420 -19.94 15.82 16.12
N ILE A 421 -20.23 14.76 15.40
CA ILE A 421 -20.97 14.83 14.13
C ILE A 421 -22.35 14.17 14.26
N ALA A 422 -23.31 14.69 13.53
CA ALA A 422 -24.63 14.13 13.35
C ALA A 422 -24.99 14.22 11.86
N VAL A 423 -25.32 13.08 11.25
CA VAL A 423 -25.67 12.98 9.83
C VAL A 423 -27.05 12.36 9.70
N THR A 424 -27.88 12.92 8.83
CA THR A 424 -29.20 12.37 8.48
C THR A 424 -29.46 12.45 6.99
N ALA A 425 -30.31 11.58 6.49
CA ALA A 425 -30.82 11.59 5.12
C ALA A 425 -32.22 10.99 5.08
N GLN A 426 -33.01 11.35 4.06
CA GLN A 426 -34.31 10.70 3.83
C GLN A 426 -34.16 9.26 3.31
N SER A 427 -33.12 9.00 2.53
CA SER A 427 -32.80 7.67 1.99
C SER A 427 -31.39 7.64 1.41
N GLY A 428 -30.89 6.43 1.14
CA GLY A 428 -29.56 6.19 0.56
C GLY A 428 -28.49 6.03 1.63
N THR A 429 -27.30 5.66 1.19
CA THR A 429 -26.15 5.44 2.05
C THR A 429 -25.25 6.68 2.11
N VAL A 430 -24.86 7.07 3.29
CA VAL A 430 -23.85 8.11 3.51
C VAL A 430 -22.63 7.47 4.15
N HIS A 431 -21.47 7.71 3.58
CA HIS A 431 -20.16 7.34 4.09
C HIS A 431 -19.46 8.58 4.68
N VAL A 432 -18.72 8.40 5.75
CA VAL A 432 -18.03 9.49 6.45
C VAL A 432 -16.64 9.02 6.84
N TRP A 433 -15.62 9.82 6.53
CA TRP A 433 -14.23 9.59 6.95
C TRP A 433 -13.74 10.70 7.86
N ASN A 434 -13.01 10.32 8.90
CA ASN A 434 -12.29 11.24 9.78
C ASN A 434 -10.79 11.20 9.43
N LEU A 435 -10.25 12.31 8.95
CA LEU A 435 -8.89 12.43 8.45
C LEU A 435 -8.14 13.54 9.18
N ALA A 436 -7.10 13.17 9.91
CA ALA A 436 -6.20 14.12 10.55
C ALA A 436 -5.19 14.71 9.55
N ASN A 437 -4.97 16.00 9.57
CA ASN A 437 -3.91 16.64 8.78
C ASN A 437 -2.54 16.37 9.41
N LEU A 438 -1.51 16.18 8.58
CA LEU A 438 -0.13 16.12 9.02
C LEU A 438 0.50 17.52 9.05
N ASP A 439 1.44 17.75 9.98
CA ASP A 439 2.14 19.03 10.18
C ASP A 439 2.77 19.62 8.91
N ASN A 440 3.25 18.75 8.04
CA ASN A 440 3.95 19.13 6.81
C ASN A 440 3.04 19.21 5.58
N GLY A 441 1.73 19.01 5.75
CA GLY A 441 0.77 18.97 4.66
C GLY A 441 0.92 17.76 3.73
N ALA A 442 1.79 16.81 4.05
CA ALA A 442 2.14 15.67 3.19
C ALA A 442 1.10 14.54 3.21
N GLY A 443 -0.15 14.84 3.36
CA GLY A 443 -1.23 13.88 3.30
C GLY A 443 -2.06 13.81 4.57
N ASN A 444 -3.04 12.93 4.53
CA ASN A 444 -3.98 12.70 5.62
C ASN A 444 -3.81 11.29 6.15
N MET A 445 -3.85 11.16 7.46
CA MET A 445 -3.96 9.86 8.14
C MET A 445 -5.37 9.68 8.67
N GLY A 446 -5.82 8.43 8.80
CA GLY A 446 -7.07 8.12 9.47
C GLY A 446 -7.06 8.59 10.93
N GLY A 447 -8.10 9.33 11.33
CA GLY A 447 -8.41 9.58 12.71
C GLY A 447 -9.25 8.43 13.30
N GLU A 448 -9.95 8.65 14.39
CA GLU A 448 -10.89 7.67 14.93
C GLU A 448 -12.28 8.24 15.09
N PHE A 449 -13.30 7.43 14.84
CA PHE A 449 -14.65 7.68 15.30
C PHE A 449 -14.94 6.86 16.54
N THR A 450 -15.33 7.51 17.63
CA THR A 450 -15.59 6.87 18.92
C THR A 450 -17.02 7.09 19.41
N ARG A 451 -17.48 6.20 20.29
CA ARG A 451 -18.77 6.38 20.99
C ARG A 451 -18.69 7.41 22.12
N GLY A 452 -17.48 7.77 22.57
CA GLY A 452 -17.34 8.46 23.83
C GLY A 452 -18.05 7.72 24.96
N ASN A 453 -18.90 8.43 25.72
CA ASN A 453 -19.70 7.86 26.81
C ASN A 453 -21.17 7.62 26.41
N SER A 454 -21.53 7.70 25.13
CA SER A 454 -22.92 7.60 24.67
C SER A 454 -23.16 6.30 23.91
N LEU A 455 -24.23 5.57 24.27
CA LEU A 455 -24.68 4.39 23.55
C LEU A 455 -25.35 4.73 22.21
N ASP A 456 -25.77 5.99 22.01
CA ASP A 456 -26.41 6.47 20.78
C ASP A 456 -25.38 6.84 19.70
N TYR A 457 -24.09 6.76 20.03
CA TYR A 457 -23.02 7.05 19.09
C TYR A 457 -22.50 5.78 18.45
N THR A 458 -22.17 5.88 17.17
CA THR A 458 -21.59 4.79 16.38
C THR A 458 -20.07 4.87 16.48
N ARG A 459 -19.42 3.75 16.74
CA ARG A 459 -17.97 3.62 16.61
C ARG A 459 -17.61 3.49 15.13
N GLY A 460 -16.46 4.04 14.73
CA GLY A 460 -15.91 3.84 13.42
C GLY A 460 -15.57 2.39 13.12
N ASP A 461 -15.44 2.09 11.85
CA ASP A 461 -14.89 0.84 11.30
C ASP A 461 -13.63 1.14 10.47
N ASN A 462 -12.93 0.10 10.06
CA ASN A 462 -11.73 0.16 9.22
C ASN A 462 -11.98 -0.33 7.78
N GLU A 463 -13.24 -0.48 7.40
CA GLU A 463 -13.64 -0.74 6.01
C GLU A 463 -13.52 0.54 5.16
N TYR A 464 -13.59 0.41 3.86
CA TYR A 464 -13.44 1.55 2.94
C TYR A 464 -12.16 2.36 3.20
N SER A 465 -11.08 1.66 3.59
CA SER A 465 -9.80 2.27 3.94
C SER A 465 -8.74 2.20 2.83
N VAL A 466 -9.10 1.71 1.64
CA VAL A 466 -8.28 1.83 0.44
C VAL A 466 -8.41 3.25 -0.12
N GLY A 467 -7.29 3.97 -0.21
CA GLY A 467 -7.28 5.36 -0.67
C GLY A 467 -6.99 5.53 -2.17
N GLU A 468 -7.05 6.76 -2.65
CA GLU A 468 -6.60 7.12 -4.01
C GLU A 468 -5.06 7.14 -4.09
N PRO A 469 -4.45 6.72 -5.20
CA PRO A 469 -5.07 6.26 -6.45
C PRO A 469 -5.28 4.74 -6.54
N ALA A 470 -5.21 3.99 -5.43
CA ALA A 470 -5.43 2.55 -5.44
C ALA A 470 -6.89 2.16 -5.79
N CYS A 471 -7.82 3.13 -5.75
CA CYS A 471 -9.20 2.96 -6.21
C CYS A 471 -9.35 2.87 -7.72
N ALA A 472 -8.33 3.24 -8.52
CA ALA A 472 -8.37 3.17 -9.97
C ALA A 472 -8.70 1.75 -10.46
N GLU A 473 -9.49 1.65 -11.53
CA GLU A 473 -9.92 0.35 -12.07
C GLU A 473 -8.75 -0.43 -12.64
N ALA A 474 -7.89 0.22 -13.41
CA ALA A 474 -6.80 -0.44 -14.13
C ALA A 474 -5.59 -0.77 -13.25
N CYS A 475 -5.43 -0.17 -12.08
CA CYS A 475 -4.28 -0.46 -11.22
C CYS A 475 -4.42 -1.81 -10.49
N ILE A 476 -3.29 -2.30 -10.01
CA ILE A 476 -3.17 -3.45 -9.11
C ILE A 476 -2.91 -2.89 -7.72
N ALA A 477 -3.94 -2.81 -6.88
CA ALA A 477 -3.81 -2.42 -5.48
C ALA A 477 -3.34 -3.62 -4.63
N VAL A 478 -2.33 -3.42 -3.80
CA VAL A 478 -1.65 -4.49 -3.09
C VAL A 478 -1.79 -4.35 -1.59
N ALA A 479 -2.40 -5.35 -0.94
CA ALA A 479 -2.43 -5.51 0.51
C ALA A 479 -1.10 -6.05 1.05
N ALA A 480 -0.89 -5.90 2.35
CA ALA A 480 0.29 -6.39 3.04
C ALA A 480 -0.03 -7.59 3.95
N HIS A 481 0.81 -8.64 3.87
CA HIS A 481 0.78 -9.75 4.82
C HIS A 481 2.20 -10.05 5.36
N MET A 482 2.27 -10.84 6.43
CA MET A 482 3.52 -11.42 6.92
C MET A 482 3.94 -12.55 5.99
N ALA A 483 5.20 -12.60 5.60
CA ALA A 483 5.70 -13.71 4.80
C ALA A 483 5.50 -15.06 5.52
N ASP A 484 5.14 -16.10 4.76
CA ASP A 484 4.97 -17.47 5.26
C ASP A 484 6.21 -17.93 6.02
N SER A 485 6.01 -18.70 7.08
CA SER A 485 7.07 -19.20 7.93
C SER A 485 6.96 -20.72 8.11
N LYS A 486 7.89 -21.28 8.87
CA LYS A 486 7.83 -22.67 9.32
C LYS A 486 7.98 -22.71 10.81
N LYS A 487 7.18 -23.53 11.48
CA LYS A 487 7.36 -23.88 12.87
C LYS A 487 8.71 -24.60 13.10
N PRO A 488 9.20 -24.68 14.32
CA PRO A 488 10.43 -25.39 14.63
C PRO A 488 10.48 -26.86 14.18
N ASP A 489 9.31 -27.50 14.06
CA ASP A 489 9.15 -28.87 13.58
C ASP A 489 9.14 -28.99 12.05
N GLY A 490 9.26 -27.87 11.32
CA GLY A 490 9.21 -27.82 9.85
C GLY A 490 7.82 -27.67 9.26
N THR A 491 6.76 -27.68 10.07
CA THR A 491 5.38 -27.50 9.63
C THR A 491 5.23 -26.09 9.01
N PRO A 492 4.61 -25.93 7.83
CA PRO A 492 4.29 -24.63 7.26
C PRO A 492 3.44 -23.77 8.21
N GLU A 493 3.72 -22.51 8.28
CA GLU A 493 2.97 -21.51 9.05
C GLU A 493 2.62 -20.35 8.11
N PRO A 494 1.40 -20.34 7.56
CA PRO A 494 0.96 -19.27 6.66
C PRO A 494 0.99 -17.91 7.33
N GLY A 495 1.53 -16.92 6.63
CA GLY A 495 1.60 -15.55 7.12
C GLY A 495 0.21 -14.91 7.20
N MET A 496 -0.04 -14.20 8.29
CA MET A 496 -1.29 -13.48 8.53
C MET A 496 -1.32 -12.14 7.80
N LEU A 497 -2.53 -11.62 7.53
CA LEU A 497 -2.72 -10.24 7.07
C LEU A 497 -2.06 -9.27 8.06
N ALA A 498 -1.39 -8.24 7.54
CA ALA A 498 -0.88 -7.17 8.40
C ALA A 498 -2.04 -6.33 8.94
N GLY A 499 -2.09 -6.10 10.24
CA GLY A 499 -3.19 -5.35 10.85
C GLY A 499 -3.36 -3.93 10.28
N PHE A 500 -2.27 -3.31 9.83
CA PHE A 500 -2.33 -1.99 9.20
C PHE A 500 -2.81 -2.01 7.74
N SER A 501 -2.87 -3.17 7.06
CA SER A 501 -3.24 -3.23 5.64
C SER A 501 -4.66 -2.73 5.43
N SER A 502 -4.86 -1.73 4.59
CA SER A 502 -6.17 -1.15 4.32
C SER A 502 -7.14 -2.14 3.70
N HIS A 503 -8.41 -1.99 4.03
CA HIS A 503 -9.52 -2.84 3.63
C HIS A 503 -10.44 -2.13 2.63
N GLY A 504 -10.91 -2.87 1.64
CA GLY A 504 -12.06 -2.49 0.82
C GLY A 504 -13.40 -2.76 1.55
N PRO A 505 -14.53 -2.72 0.82
CA PRO A 505 -14.61 -2.34 -0.59
C PRO A 505 -14.34 -0.84 -0.79
N ILE A 506 -14.38 -0.34 -2.02
CA ILE A 506 -14.47 1.10 -2.29
C ILE A 506 -15.93 1.52 -2.41
N ILE A 507 -16.19 2.83 -2.43
CA ILE A 507 -17.54 3.38 -2.28
C ILE A 507 -18.53 2.97 -3.40
N ASP A 508 -18.05 2.58 -4.57
CA ASP A 508 -18.85 2.05 -5.67
C ASP A 508 -19.17 0.54 -5.57
N GLY A 509 -18.68 -0.10 -4.49
CA GLY A 509 -18.89 -1.52 -4.20
C GLY A 509 -17.86 -2.46 -4.83
N ARG A 510 -16.89 -1.97 -5.61
CA ARG A 510 -15.81 -2.82 -6.14
C ARG A 510 -14.91 -3.32 -5.02
N HIS A 511 -14.50 -4.58 -5.15
CA HIS A 511 -13.52 -5.18 -4.25
C HIS A 511 -12.13 -4.58 -4.51
N LYS A 512 -11.48 -4.17 -3.45
CA LYS A 512 -10.08 -3.78 -3.34
C LYS A 512 -9.54 -4.33 -2.00
N PRO A 513 -8.24 -4.63 -1.88
CA PRO A 513 -7.20 -4.65 -2.91
C PRO A 513 -7.40 -5.80 -3.92
N GLU A 514 -6.61 -5.84 -4.99
CA GLU A 514 -6.62 -6.95 -5.94
C GLU A 514 -5.88 -8.18 -5.42
N ILE A 515 -4.75 -7.97 -4.72
CA ILE A 515 -3.87 -9.06 -4.32
C ILE A 515 -3.10 -8.67 -3.04
N SER A 516 -2.50 -9.64 -2.37
CA SER A 516 -1.60 -9.39 -1.25
C SER A 516 -0.18 -9.90 -1.50
N ALA A 517 0.81 -9.24 -0.87
CA ALA A 517 2.20 -9.67 -0.88
C ALA A 517 2.87 -9.36 0.47
N PRO A 518 4.06 -9.93 0.76
CA PRO A 518 4.77 -9.63 1.99
C PRO A 518 5.07 -8.14 2.16
N GLY A 519 4.58 -7.57 3.27
CA GLY A 519 4.74 -6.16 3.61
C GLY A 519 5.15 -5.91 5.07
N VAL A 520 5.45 -6.96 5.84
CA VAL A 520 5.83 -6.85 7.25
C VAL A 520 7.29 -7.24 7.44
N ASN A 521 8.07 -6.35 8.09
CA ASN A 521 9.49 -6.56 8.36
C ASN A 521 10.31 -6.94 7.11
N VAL A 522 9.97 -6.37 5.97
CA VAL A 522 10.67 -6.59 4.71
C VAL A 522 12.01 -5.86 4.76
N VAL A 523 13.09 -6.58 4.45
CA VAL A 523 14.42 -5.98 4.41
C VAL A 523 14.78 -5.53 3.02
N SER A 524 15.28 -4.30 2.94
CA SER A 524 15.81 -3.74 1.71
C SER A 524 16.87 -2.67 2.01
N SER A 525 17.46 -2.14 0.95
CA SER A 525 18.49 -1.12 0.97
C SER A 525 18.02 0.21 1.55
N LEU A 526 18.90 0.89 2.27
CA LEU A 526 18.69 2.25 2.77
C LEU A 526 19.53 3.24 1.96
N ASN A 527 18.98 4.43 1.76
CA ASN A 527 19.76 5.56 1.25
C ASN A 527 20.95 5.83 2.18
N SER A 528 22.18 5.79 1.66
CA SER A 528 23.40 6.00 2.46
C SER A 528 23.57 7.43 2.98
N HIS A 529 22.74 8.36 2.51
CA HIS A 529 22.67 9.75 2.95
C HIS A 529 21.56 10.01 3.96
N THR A 530 20.70 9.00 4.26
CA THR A 530 19.54 9.21 5.11
C THR A 530 19.89 9.73 6.49
N THR A 531 19.12 10.68 6.98
CA THR A 531 19.18 11.17 8.37
C THR A 531 18.21 10.41 9.29
N GLU A 532 17.37 9.55 8.71
CA GLU A 532 16.47 8.68 9.48
C GLU A 532 17.26 7.56 10.17
N VAL A 533 16.80 7.18 11.37
CA VAL A 533 17.49 6.19 12.19
C VAL A 533 16.82 4.82 12.08
N TYR A 534 17.52 3.87 11.49
CA TYR A 534 17.11 2.47 11.37
C TYR A 534 18.13 1.53 11.98
N THR A 535 17.65 0.43 12.54
CA THR A 535 18.54 -0.67 12.96
C THR A 535 18.94 -1.47 11.72
N ALA A 536 20.22 -1.35 11.34
CA ALA A 536 20.75 -2.10 10.22
C ALA A 536 20.77 -3.61 10.52
N VAL A 537 20.32 -4.41 9.57
CA VAL A 537 20.42 -5.88 9.59
C VAL A 537 21.66 -6.36 8.81
N MET A 538 22.13 -5.53 7.88
CA MET A 538 23.39 -5.73 7.15
C MET A 538 24.00 -4.37 6.84
N THR A 539 25.33 -4.33 6.87
CA THR A 539 26.14 -3.19 6.42
C THR A 539 27.17 -3.70 5.42
N TYR A 540 27.34 -3.00 4.31
CA TYR A 540 28.30 -3.32 3.26
C TYR A 540 29.14 -2.09 2.94
N SER A 541 30.46 -2.23 3.04
CA SER A 541 31.40 -1.16 2.72
C SER A 541 31.80 -1.23 1.24
N TYR A 542 31.52 -0.19 0.49
CA TYR A 542 31.86 -0.09 -0.92
C TYR A 542 32.29 1.32 -1.29
N ALA A 543 33.41 1.45 -2.03
CA ALA A 543 33.94 2.73 -2.50
C ALA A 543 34.09 3.80 -1.39
N GLY A 544 34.46 3.38 -0.19
CA GLY A 544 34.72 4.28 0.96
C GLY A 544 33.46 4.74 1.69
N ARG A 545 32.29 4.17 1.39
CA ARG A 545 31.03 4.46 2.05
C ARG A 545 30.39 3.19 2.60
N GLU A 546 29.62 3.31 3.67
CA GLU A 546 28.78 2.25 4.22
C GLU A 546 27.37 2.33 3.65
N TYR A 547 26.90 1.19 3.14
CA TYR A 547 25.53 0.97 2.67
C TYR A 547 24.85 -0.01 3.60
N LYS A 548 23.62 0.31 3.99
CA LYS A 548 22.88 -0.44 5.00
C LYS A 548 21.61 -1.04 4.43
N TRP A 549 21.17 -2.12 5.04
CA TRP A 549 19.85 -2.72 4.82
C TRP A 549 19.12 -2.77 6.15
N ALA A 550 17.83 -2.44 6.14
CA ALA A 550 16.99 -2.48 7.33
C ALA A 550 15.59 -3.00 7.00
N LYS A 551 14.83 -3.28 8.05
CA LYS A 551 13.45 -3.72 7.97
C LYS A 551 12.52 -2.52 7.93
N MET A 552 11.51 -2.58 7.04
CA MET A 552 10.36 -1.69 7.04
C MET A 552 9.08 -2.50 6.92
N SER A 553 7.97 -1.91 7.35
CA SER A 553 6.64 -2.49 7.24
C SER A 553 5.67 -1.47 6.64
N GLY A 554 4.78 -1.93 5.78
CA GLY A 554 3.79 -1.12 5.08
C GLY A 554 3.33 -1.80 3.80
N THR A 555 2.20 -1.40 3.27
CA THR A 555 1.80 -1.74 1.90
C THR A 555 2.78 -1.15 0.88
N SER A 556 3.53 -0.13 1.26
CA SER A 556 4.70 0.38 0.52
C SER A 556 5.79 -0.67 0.27
N MET A 557 5.81 -1.78 1.01
CA MET A 557 6.76 -2.88 0.85
C MET A 557 6.14 -4.05 0.09
N SER A 558 4.83 -4.25 0.17
CA SER A 558 4.13 -5.28 -0.61
C SER A 558 3.92 -4.85 -2.07
N GLY A 559 3.62 -3.58 -2.33
CA GLY A 559 3.49 -3.03 -3.68
C GLY A 559 4.71 -3.32 -4.57
N PRO A 560 5.93 -2.93 -4.17
CA PRO A 560 7.13 -3.19 -4.98
C PRO A 560 7.46 -4.68 -5.14
N ALA A 561 7.03 -5.56 -4.23
CA ALA A 561 7.14 -7.00 -4.45
C ALA A 561 6.29 -7.44 -5.66
N VAL A 562 5.05 -7.00 -5.75
CA VAL A 562 4.18 -7.26 -6.90
C VAL A 562 4.69 -6.56 -8.17
N THR A 563 5.22 -5.34 -8.06
CA THR A 563 5.84 -4.62 -9.19
C THR A 563 6.97 -5.45 -9.84
N GLY A 564 7.82 -6.06 -9.02
CA GLY A 564 8.86 -6.94 -9.53
C GLY A 564 8.29 -8.22 -10.17
N ILE A 565 7.25 -8.82 -9.59
CA ILE A 565 6.56 -9.99 -10.19
C ILE A 565 5.99 -9.62 -11.57
N VAL A 566 5.35 -8.46 -11.69
CA VAL A 566 4.85 -7.96 -12.99
C VAL A 566 5.98 -7.81 -14.00
N ALA A 567 7.16 -7.34 -13.57
CA ALA A 567 8.32 -7.26 -14.47
C ALA A 567 8.79 -8.63 -14.95
N LEU A 568 8.73 -9.69 -14.11
CA LEU A 568 9.02 -11.06 -14.53
C LEU A 568 7.99 -11.59 -15.55
N MET A 569 6.71 -11.29 -15.34
CA MET A 569 5.64 -11.65 -16.28
C MET A 569 5.84 -10.96 -17.65
N LEU A 570 6.19 -9.66 -17.64
CA LEU A 570 6.44 -8.89 -18.87
C LEU A 570 7.74 -9.27 -19.59
N GLU A 571 8.75 -9.79 -18.87
CA GLU A 571 9.91 -10.44 -19.51
C GLU A 571 9.49 -11.75 -20.19
N ALA A 572 8.64 -12.55 -19.54
CA ALA A 572 8.17 -13.82 -20.08
C ALA A 572 7.24 -13.63 -21.30
N ASN A 573 6.37 -12.63 -21.25
CA ASN A 573 5.46 -12.27 -22.33
C ASN A 573 5.30 -10.74 -22.44
N PRO A 574 6.10 -10.09 -23.29
CA PRO A 574 6.03 -8.62 -23.45
C PRO A 574 4.76 -8.12 -24.16
N ASN A 575 3.96 -9.01 -24.75
CA ASN A 575 2.78 -8.63 -25.52
C ASN A 575 1.50 -8.51 -24.68
N MET A 576 1.54 -8.89 -23.41
CA MET A 576 0.36 -8.80 -22.53
C MET A 576 -0.10 -7.36 -22.33
N SER A 577 -1.41 -7.14 -22.40
CA SER A 577 -2.01 -5.87 -21.94
C SER A 577 -1.97 -5.75 -20.41
N PRO A 578 -2.07 -4.55 -19.86
CA PRO A 578 -2.17 -4.36 -18.41
C PRO A 578 -3.33 -5.12 -17.77
N ALA A 579 -4.47 -5.20 -18.47
CA ALA A 579 -5.62 -5.97 -18.01
C ALA A 579 -5.31 -7.49 -17.92
N GLN A 580 -4.63 -8.07 -18.92
CA GLN A 580 -4.21 -9.47 -18.89
C GLN A 580 -3.20 -9.71 -17.76
N VAL A 581 -2.23 -8.81 -17.55
CA VAL A 581 -1.29 -8.92 -16.42
C VAL A 581 -2.05 -8.95 -15.08
N LYS A 582 -2.99 -8.05 -14.89
CA LYS A 582 -3.84 -8.01 -13.68
C LYS A 582 -4.68 -9.29 -13.53
N GLU A 583 -5.33 -9.74 -14.60
CA GLU A 583 -6.15 -10.95 -14.60
C GLU A 583 -5.34 -12.20 -14.25
N ILE A 584 -4.19 -12.40 -14.89
CA ILE A 584 -3.31 -13.53 -14.62
C ILE A 584 -2.80 -13.49 -13.18
N LEU A 585 -2.32 -12.33 -12.71
CA LEU A 585 -1.83 -12.20 -11.35
C LEU A 585 -2.90 -12.55 -10.31
N CYS A 586 -4.15 -12.12 -10.54
CA CYS A 586 -5.28 -12.40 -9.66
C CYS A 586 -5.71 -13.88 -9.73
N SER A 587 -5.85 -14.43 -10.93
CA SER A 587 -6.33 -15.82 -11.11
C SER A 587 -5.33 -16.88 -10.64
N THR A 588 -4.05 -16.55 -10.61
CA THR A 588 -2.97 -17.43 -10.14
C THR A 588 -2.58 -17.25 -8.67
N ALA A 589 -3.30 -16.36 -7.95
CA ALA A 589 -3.03 -16.09 -6.54
C ALA A 589 -3.15 -17.36 -5.67
N ARG A 590 -2.24 -17.50 -4.70
CA ARG A 590 -2.27 -18.60 -3.72
C ARG A 590 -3.29 -18.32 -2.63
N ASN A 591 -3.97 -19.40 -2.22
CA ASN A 591 -4.86 -19.37 -1.06
C ASN A 591 -4.42 -20.42 -0.03
N ASP A 592 -4.61 -20.10 1.24
CA ASP A 592 -4.24 -20.96 2.37
C ASP A 592 -5.25 -20.81 3.54
N GLU A 593 -4.90 -21.32 4.71
CA GLU A 593 -5.75 -21.26 5.91
C GLU A 593 -6.06 -19.82 6.36
N GLN A 594 -5.18 -18.85 6.06
CA GLN A 594 -5.34 -17.44 6.44
C GLN A 594 -6.25 -16.69 5.46
N THR A 595 -6.10 -16.95 4.17
CA THR A 595 -6.91 -16.32 3.12
C THR A 595 -8.31 -16.94 3.02
N GLY A 596 -8.45 -18.20 3.39
CA GLY A 596 -9.64 -18.98 3.11
C GLY A 596 -9.78 -19.36 1.61
N PRO A 597 -10.89 -20.02 1.21
CA PRO A 597 -11.12 -20.43 -0.18
C PRO A 597 -11.65 -19.27 -1.02
N LEU A 598 -10.78 -18.55 -1.72
CA LEU A 598 -11.11 -17.34 -2.52
C LEU A 598 -11.26 -17.63 -4.03
N HIS A 599 -11.63 -18.84 -4.46
CA HIS A 599 -11.60 -19.23 -5.87
C HIS A 599 -12.84 -18.87 -6.71
N ALA A 600 -13.89 -18.29 -6.12
CA ALA A 600 -15.08 -17.85 -6.86
C ALA A 600 -15.10 -16.33 -6.97
N ARG A 601 -15.59 -15.79 -8.10
CA ARG A 601 -15.76 -14.33 -8.29
C ARG A 601 -16.53 -13.66 -7.15
N ASP A 602 -17.45 -14.40 -6.53
CA ASP A 602 -18.29 -13.92 -5.42
C ASP A 602 -17.64 -14.07 -4.04
N SER A 603 -16.38 -14.52 -3.97
CA SER A 603 -15.63 -14.74 -2.73
C SER A 603 -14.31 -13.96 -2.65
N ILE A 604 -14.13 -12.93 -3.48
CA ILE A 604 -12.96 -12.01 -3.40
C ILE A 604 -13.01 -11.30 -2.06
N SER A 605 -11.90 -11.32 -1.35
CA SER A 605 -11.79 -10.68 -0.03
C SER A 605 -11.48 -9.19 -0.16
N ASN A 606 -12.18 -8.37 0.63
CA ASN A 606 -11.85 -6.95 0.76
C ASN A 606 -10.53 -6.69 1.54
N THR A 607 -9.86 -7.72 2.01
CA THR A 607 -8.60 -7.61 2.76
C THR A 607 -7.42 -8.29 2.06
N TRP A 608 -7.66 -9.43 1.41
CA TRP A 608 -6.65 -10.24 0.72
C TRP A 608 -6.70 -10.08 -0.81
N GLY A 609 -7.78 -9.49 -1.33
CA GLY A 609 -8.09 -9.55 -2.76
C GLY A 609 -8.33 -11.00 -3.20
N TRP A 610 -7.69 -11.41 -4.26
CA TRP A 610 -7.71 -12.78 -4.79
C TRP A 610 -6.82 -13.75 -4.00
N GLY A 611 -5.99 -13.27 -3.07
CA GLY A 611 -5.09 -14.07 -2.27
C GLY A 611 -3.65 -13.53 -2.26
N LYS A 612 -2.69 -14.42 -2.03
CA LYS A 612 -1.26 -14.12 -1.97
C LYS A 612 -0.63 -14.23 -3.35
N ALA A 613 0.18 -13.27 -3.75
CA ALA A 613 0.87 -13.25 -5.04
C ALA A 613 1.78 -14.48 -5.23
N ASP A 614 1.74 -15.07 -6.43
CA ASP A 614 2.50 -16.24 -6.81
C ASP A 614 3.23 -16.01 -8.14
N ALA A 615 4.49 -15.63 -8.06
CA ALA A 615 5.30 -15.32 -9.23
C ALA A 615 5.47 -16.51 -10.18
N LEU A 616 5.65 -17.71 -9.63
CA LEU A 616 5.88 -18.91 -10.47
C LEU A 616 4.61 -19.28 -11.26
N ALA A 617 3.46 -19.24 -10.61
CA ALA A 617 2.19 -19.52 -11.30
C ALA A 617 1.86 -18.42 -12.32
N ALA A 618 2.07 -17.14 -11.96
CA ALA A 618 1.80 -16.01 -12.84
C ALA A 618 2.72 -16.01 -14.08
N VAL A 619 4.00 -16.34 -13.94
CA VAL A 619 4.95 -16.43 -15.07
C VAL A 619 4.62 -17.63 -15.96
N ASN A 620 4.27 -18.79 -15.40
CA ASN A 620 3.84 -19.94 -16.18
C ASN A 620 2.58 -19.62 -17.02
N GLU A 621 1.60 -18.97 -16.41
CA GLU A 621 0.38 -18.57 -17.12
C GLU A 621 0.66 -17.50 -18.17
N ALA A 622 1.53 -16.53 -17.90
CA ALA A 622 1.97 -15.54 -18.87
C ALA A 622 2.62 -16.19 -20.10
N LEU A 623 3.41 -17.25 -19.91
CA LEU A 623 4.01 -18.04 -21.00
C LEU A 623 2.97 -18.84 -21.79
N ALA A 624 1.93 -19.36 -21.13
CA ALA A 624 0.85 -20.09 -21.82
C ALA A 624 0.05 -19.17 -22.76
N HIS A 625 0.01 -17.87 -22.50
CA HIS A 625 -0.62 -16.88 -23.37
C HIS A 625 0.25 -16.41 -24.56
N VAL A 626 1.52 -16.82 -24.64
CA VAL A 626 2.37 -16.49 -25.81
C VAL A 626 1.85 -17.17 -27.09
N ASP A 627 1.36 -18.39 -26.99
CA ASP A 627 0.90 -19.18 -28.15
C ASP A 627 -0.44 -18.72 -28.75
N ILE A 628 -1.19 -17.91 -28.01
CA ILE A 628 -2.48 -17.34 -28.48
C ILE A 628 -2.24 -16.03 -29.27
N ALA A 629 -1.09 -15.38 -29.08
CA ALA A 629 -0.78 -14.07 -29.68
C ALA A 629 -0.42 -14.13 -31.18
N GLU A 630 -0.14 -15.29 -31.76
CA GLU A 630 0.11 -15.40 -33.21
C GLU A 630 -1.15 -15.16 -34.07
N ALA A 631 -2.33 -15.16 -33.48
CA ALA A 631 -3.59 -14.97 -34.22
C ALA A 631 -4.20 -13.56 -34.06
N ASP A 632 -3.72 -12.70 -33.18
CA ASP A 632 -4.33 -11.40 -32.91
C ASP A 632 -3.32 -10.25 -33.07
N GLU A 633 -3.56 -9.45 -34.10
CA GLU A 633 -2.85 -8.18 -34.35
C GLU A 633 -2.70 -7.39 -33.05
N SER A 634 -1.55 -6.78 -32.87
CA SER A 634 -1.14 -6.02 -31.69
C SER A 634 -2.29 -5.22 -31.04
N TRP A 635 -2.30 -5.13 -29.71
CA TRP A 635 -3.30 -4.38 -28.93
C TRP A 635 -3.55 -2.96 -29.48
N PHE A 636 -2.51 -2.30 -30.00
CA PHE A 636 -2.64 -1.02 -30.72
C PHE A 636 -3.54 -1.12 -31.96
N ALA A 637 -3.76 -2.32 -32.49
CA ALA A 637 -4.62 -2.52 -33.64
C ALA A 637 -6.12 -2.59 -33.32
N LYS A 638 -6.51 -2.75 -32.05
CA LYS A 638 -7.93 -2.90 -31.66
C LYS A 638 -8.59 -1.60 -31.19
N SER A 639 -7.86 -0.60 -30.73
CA SER A 639 -8.40 0.69 -30.26
C SER A 639 -7.95 1.86 -31.13
N LEU A 640 -8.88 2.69 -31.52
CA LEU A 640 -8.61 3.98 -32.14
C LEU A 640 -8.61 5.03 -31.03
N GLN A 641 -7.45 5.62 -30.75
CA GLN A 641 -7.33 6.65 -29.72
C GLN A 641 -7.41 8.04 -30.34
N VAL A 642 -8.10 8.94 -29.67
CA VAL A 642 -8.40 10.30 -30.14
C VAL A 642 -8.22 11.26 -28.97
N TYR A 643 -7.22 12.14 -29.06
CA TYR A 643 -6.91 13.10 -27.99
C TYR A 643 -6.36 14.43 -28.51
N PRO A 644 -6.54 15.55 -27.77
CA PRO A 644 -7.38 15.68 -26.59
C PRO A 644 -8.86 15.44 -26.94
N ASN A 645 -9.64 15.00 -25.97
CA ASN A 645 -11.07 14.80 -26.16
C ASN A 645 -11.80 15.17 -24.83
N PRO A 646 -12.45 16.35 -24.77
CA PRO A 646 -12.80 17.27 -25.87
C PRO A 646 -11.58 17.96 -26.53
N ALA A 647 -11.71 18.21 -27.84
CA ALA A 647 -10.72 18.87 -28.65
C ALA A 647 -11.18 20.27 -29.08
N ALA A 648 -10.27 21.27 -29.05
CA ALA A 648 -10.61 22.64 -29.44
C ALA A 648 -10.36 22.92 -30.94
N ASN A 649 -9.14 22.73 -31.41
CA ASN A 649 -8.74 23.09 -32.78
C ASN A 649 -8.16 21.92 -33.56
N GLN A 650 -7.55 21.00 -32.88
CA GLN A 650 -6.84 19.85 -33.45
C GLN A 650 -7.10 18.62 -32.60
N VAL A 651 -7.08 17.46 -33.23
CA VAL A 651 -7.19 16.18 -32.60
C VAL A 651 -6.10 15.26 -33.12
N THR A 652 -5.38 14.63 -32.23
CA THR A 652 -4.43 13.58 -32.56
C THR A 652 -5.16 12.25 -32.62
N VAL A 653 -4.92 11.49 -33.66
CA VAL A 653 -5.47 10.14 -33.85
C VAL A 653 -4.32 9.15 -33.90
N LEU A 654 -4.34 8.20 -32.96
CA LEU A 654 -3.37 7.11 -32.91
C LEU A 654 -3.99 5.87 -33.55
N THR A 655 -3.49 5.48 -34.73
CA THR A 655 -3.95 4.27 -35.43
C THR A 655 -3.19 3.02 -34.97
N GLY A 656 -1.97 3.22 -34.44
CA GLY A 656 -1.10 2.13 -33.97
C GLY A 656 -0.58 1.19 -35.08
N ARG A 657 -0.74 1.56 -36.37
CA ARG A 657 -0.27 0.77 -37.51
C ARG A 657 0.83 1.46 -38.30
N HIS A 658 1.86 0.73 -38.66
CA HIS A 658 2.99 1.20 -39.47
C HIS A 658 2.63 1.35 -40.97
N THR A 659 1.43 0.94 -41.38
CA THR A 659 0.91 1.16 -42.73
C THR A 659 -0.10 2.30 -42.74
N PRO A 660 -0.14 3.15 -43.81
CA PRO A 660 -1.12 4.22 -43.91
C PRO A 660 -2.55 3.68 -43.83
N GLU A 661 -3.35 4.24 -42.93
CA GLU A 661 -4.79 3.95 -42.79
C GLU A 661 -5.62 5.21 -42.98
N MET A 662 -6.78 5.08 -43.59
CA MET A 662 -7.72 6.20 -43.78
C MET A 662 -8.54 6.40 -42.50
N VAL A 663 -8.31 7.54 -41.86
CA VAL A 663 -9.11 8.01 -40.73
C VAL A 663 -10.20 8.95 -41.26
N THR A 664 -11.44 8.69 -40.89
CA THR A 664 -12.61 9.46 -41.33
C THR A 664 -13.44 9.93 -40.15
N ILE A 665 -13.76 11.23 -40.11
CA ILE A 665 -14.61 11.84 -39.09
C ILE A 665 -16.01 12.01 -39.66
N TYR A 666 -17.01 11.55 -38.91
CA TYR A 666 -18.45 11.63 -39.25
C TYR A 666 -19.17 12.53 -38.24
N ASN A 667 -20.12 13.32 -38.71
CA ASN A 667 -21.07 14.01 -37.83
C ASN A 667 -22.15 13.03 -37.31
N ILE A 668 -23.00 13.50 -36.41
CA ILE A 668 -24.10 12.70 -35.82
C ILE A 668 -25.11 12.18 -36.85
N ASN A 669 -25.19 12.78 -38.05
CA ASN A 669 -26.08 12.36 -39.14
C ASN A 669 -25.41 11.30 -40.04
N GLY A 670 -24.20 10.86 -39.73
CA GLY A 670 -23.45 9.86 -40.50
C GLY A 670 -22.74 10.44 -41.73
N SER A 671 -22.71 11.77 -41.93
CA SER A 671 -22.03 12.39 -43.05
C SER A 671 -20.54 12.56 -42.76
N VAL A 672 -19.71 12.26 -43.77
CA VAL A 672 -18.24 12.49 -43.67
C VAL A 672 -17.97 13.99 -43.62
N VAL A 673 -17.26 14.45 -42.60
CA VAL A 673 -16.85 15.85 -42.44
C VAL A 673 -15.36 16.07 -42.64
N LYS A 674 -14.55 15.01 -42.45
CA LYS A 674 -13.09 15.05 -42.68
C LYS A 674 -12.55 13.65 -42.94
N SER A 675 -11.46 13.54 -43.76
CA SER A 675 -10.74 12.29 -43.95
C SER A 675 -9.27 12.58 -44.16
N GLN A 676 -8.40 11.76 -43.55
CA GLN A 676 -6.95 11.89 -43.67
C GLN A 676 -6.29 10.52 -43.57
N SER A 677 -5.25 10.28 -44.36
CA SER A 677 -4.41 9.08 -44.25
C SER A 677 -3.37 9.29 -43.14
N ILE A 678 -3.31 8.38 -42.17
CA ILE A 678 -2.44 8.47 -41.00
C ILE A 678 -1.65 7.18 -40.87
N THR A 679 -0.35 7.31 -40.57
CA THR A 679 0.55 6.20 -40.27
C THR A 679 0.96 6.34 -38.81
N MET A 680 0.71 5.35 -37.99
CA MET A 680 0.92 5.31 -36.54
C MET A 680 0.11 6.37 -35.78
N GLU A 681 0.46 7.63 -35.94
CA GLU A 681 -0.13 8.79 -35.28
C GLU A 681 -0.22 9.96 -36.26
N GLY A 682 -1.26 10.77 -36.15
CA GLY A 682 -1.43 11.96 -36.98
C GLY A 682 -2.38 12.97 -36.39
N VAL A 683 -2.11 14.23 -36.64
CA VAL A 683 -2.93 15.37 -36.20
C VAL A 683 -3.93 15.73 -37.27
N ILE A 684 -5.19 15.85 -36.90
CA ILE A 684 -6.26 16.33 -37.76
C ILE A 684 -6.72 17.70 -37.27
N ASP A 685 -6.63 18.70 -38.12
CA ASP A 685 -7.20 20.03 -37.87
C ASP A 685 -8.73 19.97 -37.94
N ILE A 686 -9.42 20.36 -36.88
CA ILE A 686 -10.88 20.38 -36.77
C ILE A 686 -11.48 21.77 -36.58
N THR A 687 -10.67 22.85 -36.71
CA THR A 687 -11.10 24.24 -36.53
C THR A 687 -12.29 24.67 -37.38
N THR A 688 -12.53 24.01 -38.50
CA THR A 688 -13.64 24.29 -39.40
C THR A 688 -14.93 23.51 -39.10
N LEU A 689 -14.87 22.59 -38.13
CA LEU A 689 -16.03 21.81 -37.73
C LEU A 689 -16.86 22.60 -36.71
N PRO A 690 -18.20 22.57 -36.78
CA PRO A 690 -19.05 23.08 -35.69
C PRO A 690 -18.80 22.36 -34.37
N HIS A 691 -18.96 23.04 -33.24
CA HIS A 691 -18.92 22.38 -31.93
C HIS A 691 -20.02 21.28 -31.86
N GLY A 692 -19.62 20.10 -31.40
CA GLY A 692 -20.52 18.97 -31.34
C GLY A 692 -19.82 17.62 -31.12
N VAL A 693 -20.61 16.55 -31.22
CA VAL A 693 -20.12 15.18 -31.09
C VAL A 693 -19.92 14.58 -32.49
N TYR A 694 -18.78 13.91 -32.65
CA TYR A 694 -18.35 13.27 -33.90
C TYR A 694 -17.95 11.81 -33.63
N VAL A 695 -17.99 11.02 -34.70
CA VAL A 695 -17.42 9.64 -34.68
C VAL A 695 -16.20 9.64 -35.59
N VAL A 696 -15.05 9.29 -35.03
CA VAL A 696 -13.80 9.04 -35.76
C VAL A 696 -13.73 7.54 -36.08
N LYS A 697 -13.53 7.19 -37.34
CA LYS A 697 -13.47 5.80 -37.79
C LYS A 697 -12.20 5.53 -38.58
N CYS A 698 -11.60 4.37 -38.31
CA CYS A 698 -10.45 3.84 -39.02
C CYS A 698 -10.62 2.32 -39.23
N GLY A 699 -10.93 1.92 -40.46
CA GLY A 699 -11.32 0.52 -40.74
C GLY A 699 -12.58 0.11 -39.94
N ALA A 700 -12.47 -0.96 -39.16
CA ALA A 700 -13.56 -1.44 -38.28
C ALA A 700 -13.57 -0.71 -36.91
N ARG A 701 -12.52 0.05 -36.58
CA ARG A 701 -12.37 0.76 -35.28
C ARG A 701 -13.03 2.11 -35.29
N ASN A 702 -13.58 2.53 -34.16
CA ASN A 702 -14.17 3.85 -34.00
C ASN A 702 -13.87 4.44 -32.62
N ALA A 703 -13.94 5.77 -32.54
CA ALA A 703 -13.83 6.52 -31.28
C ALA A 703 -14.81 7.72 -31.33
N ARG A 704 -15.28 8.15 -30.17
CA ARG A 704 -16.07 9.39 -30.04
C ARG A 704 -15.10 10.57 -29.94
N LEU A 705 -15.39 11.66 -30.67
CA LEU A 705 -14.71 12.93 -30.56
C LEU A 705 -15.74 14.00 -30.16
N ILE A 706 -15.40 14.80 -29.16
CA ILE A 706 -16.13 16.00 -28.75
C ILE A 706 -15.30 17.21 -29.17
N HIS A 707 -15.91 18.12 -29.95
CA HIS A 707 -15.27 19.35 -30.43
C HIS A 707 -16.01 20.58 -29.89
#